data_937f849eefa1e62f79670e1ebd36e1c7
#
_entry.id   937f849eefa1e62f79670e1ebd36e1c7
#
_cell.length_a   1.000
_cell.length_b   1.000
_cell.length_c   1.000
_cell.angle_alpha   90.00
_cell.angle_beta   90.00
_cell.angle_gamma   90.00
#
_symmetry.space_group_name_H-M   'P 1'
#
loop_
_entity.id
_entity.type
_entity.pdbx_description
1 polymer ?
#
loop_
_entity_poly.entity_id
_entity_poly.type
_entity_poly.pdbx_seq_one_letter_code
_entity_poly.pdbx_strand_id
1 'polypeptide(L)'
;MSRRMLSTLFLCGAIGLWPAGGLSAESGLSVHHDLMLVLHPSENKLSGLDTITIEQGKFSTLTLLLSKGATVHDVTVSGKSRAFVFKDGQLLILLQNNDRKAPLILSIRYSASFHDPVPDTFASTDNPGHGVAGIISTQGTFLQAGAGWYPEIPGSRPTFHLLVEAPAGTLAVTSGRCLGHQTKNGRTSSEWATQFPSEGLSMSAGPYTVREKNFESVTVATYFFPESASLSHDYLNAAGRYLALYQELIGPYPFQQFSIVENFFPTGYGFPSYTLLGSTVIRLPFIIETSLGHEIAHCWWGNGVLVDYSHGNWCEGLTTYLADHLYKERISDEEARQYRLQILRNFTTLVNPGDDFPLSQFRGRYDPASQAIGYGKSAMVFHMLRIGIGEQAFWEGLKDVFRAKLFKEASWKDFQIAFEARAGVSLESFFEQWVFRKGAPQFSLKNPAMKKQQASWIITGSIVQKEPPYDLDLPIRMSAASGRRDSKIPVRGTEATFQVSLQVRPSRLVVDPECDVMRILYPSEIPPSVNSLKGSSSVLVVLPKASFSKRKQVAGFLAGSLSLKKFRIIPEDELKAGDVKENDVLLVGLPENGSPPFKMPEGLTLQRHRFKVNERDYDRPSDSFFGVFRSSVHEERVVALFQPLSEKHADEVARKITHYGSYSYLVFREGRNEAKGTWPVTESPLFHEWEEE
;
A
#
# COMPACT_ATOMS: atom_id res chain seq x y z
N MET A 1 11.59 -3.99 -29.38
CA MET A 1 11.97 -3.04 -28.33
C MET A 1 11.08 -3.33 -27.14
N SER A 2 11.57 -4.09 -26.18
CA SER A 2 10.75 -4.61 -25.08
C SER A 2 10.70 -3.58 -23.95
N ARG A 3 9.53 -2.95 -23.75
CA ARG A 3 9.20 -2.25 -22.51
C ARG A 3 9.02 -3.30 -21.40
N ARG A 4 10.08 -3.60 -20.69
CA ARG A 4 10.07 -4.55 -19.56
C ARG A 4 9.48 -3.85 -18.33
N MET A 5 8.54 -4.57 -17.69
CA MET A 5 7.91 -4.29 -16.41
C MET A 5 8.83 -3.59 -15.41
N LEU A 6 8.45 -2.39 -15.02
CA LEU A 6 8.94 -1.75 -13.81
C LEU A 6 8.14 -2.32 -12.63
N SER A 7 8.86 -2.90 -11.67
CA SER A 7 8.29 -3.29 -10.39
C SER A 7 7.71 -2.05 -9.71
N THR A 8 6.44 -2.11 -9.42
CA THR A 8 5.69 -1.07 -8.72
C THR A 8 6.26 -0.91 -7.31
N LEU A 9 6.96 0.18 -7.05
CA LEU A 9 7.17 0.67 -5.69
C LEU A 9 5.80 1.17 -5.22
N PHE A 10 5.13 0.40 -4.37
CA PHE A 10 3.91 0.85 -3.71
C PHE A 10 4.29 1.91 -2.68
N LEU A 11 4.10 3.17 -3.05
CA LEU A 11 3.93 4.24 -2.08
C LEU A 11 2.44 4.26 -1.74
N CYS A 12 2.08 3.61 -0.65
CA CYS A 12 0.72 3.65 -0.15
C CYS A 12 0.59 4.74 0.88
N GLY A 13 -0.38 5.61 0.68
CA GLY A 13 -0.77 6.61 1.65
C GLY A 13 -1.17 5.94 2.97
N ALA A 14 -0.50 6.29 4.05
CA ALA A 14 -1.02 5.97 5.37
C ALA A 14 -2.11 6.98 5.69
N ILE A 15 -3.37 6.55 5.67
CA ILE A 15 -4.42 7.26 6.39
C ILE A 15 -4.03 7.14 7.85
N GLY A 16 -3.76 8.27 8.51
CA GLY A 16 -3.25 8.32 9.87
C GLY A 16 -4.12 7.49 10.82
N LEU A 17 -3.57 6.38 11.33
CA LEU A 17 -4.22 5.58 12.37
C LEU A 17 -4.16 6.35 13.68
N TRP A 18 -5.29 6.81 14.15
CA TRP A 18 -5.47 7.26 15.51
C TRP A 18 -5.57 6.07 16.48
N PRO A 19 -4.89 6.08 17.64
CA PRO A 19 -5.13 5.07 18.66
C PRO A 19 -6.56 5.25 19.17
N ALA A 20 -7.41 4.26 18.96
CA ALA A 20 -8.76 4.19 19.52
C ALA A 20 -8.68 4.01 21.04
N GLY A 21 -8.54 5.13 21.75
CA GLY A 21 -8.66 5.23 23.21
C GLY A 21 -9.96 5.95 23.55
N GLY A 22 -10.97 5.17 23.97
CA GLY A 22 -12.36 5.55 24.15
C GLY A 22 -12.62 6.89 24.85
N LEU A 23 -13.35 7.72 24.16
CA LEU A 23 -14.41 8.60 24.67
C LEU A 23 -15.42 8.67 23.53
N SER A 24 -16.59 8.06 23.72
CA SER A 24 -17.69 8.16 22.78
C SER A 24 -18.15 9.63 22.72
N ALA A 25 -17.77 10.33 21.65
CA ALA A 25 -18.42 11.58 21.30
C ALA A 25 -19.83 11.25 20.79
N GLU A 26 -20.82 12.03 21.19
CA GLU A 26 -22.15 11.98 20.59
C GLU A 26 -21.98 12.18 19.07
N SER A 27 -22.26 11.15 18.28
CA SER A 27 -22.23 11.19 16.82
C SER A 27 -23.27 12.21 16.36
N GLY A 28 -22.80 13.40 15.92
CA GLY A 28 -23.70 14.44 15.42
C GLY A 28 -23.30 15.89 15.71
N LEU A 29 -22.16 16.15 16.36
CA LEU A 29 -21.71 17.51 16.60
C LEU A 29 -21.32 18.21 15.28
N SER A 30 -22.01 19.25 14.91
CA SER A 30 -21.61 20.19 13.86
C SER A 30 -20.59 21.17 14.44
N VAL A 31 -19.34 21.05 13.98
CA VAL A 31 -18.20 21.85 14.41
C VAL A 31 -17.58 22.55 13.21
N HIS A 32 -17.29 23.84 13.38
CA HIS A 32 -16.56 24.64 12.41
C HIS A 32 -15.40 25.37 13.07
N HIS A 33 -14.22 25.31 12.45
CA HIS A 33 -13.02 26.04 12.84
C HIS A 33 -12.77 27.20 11.88
N ASP A 34 -12.66 28.42 12.40
CA ASP A 34 -12.11 29.58 11.71
C ASP A 34 -10.70 29.82 12.28
N LEU A 35 -9.70 29.31 11.57
CA LEU A 35 -8.35 29.14 12.07
C LEU A 35 -7.37 30.09 11.38
N MET A 36 -6.77 30.99 12.17
CA MET A 36 -5.73 31.92 11.72
C MET A 36 -4.38 31.49 12.28
N LEU A 37 -3.40 31.27 11.42
CA LEU A 37 -2.06 30.81 11.79
C LEU A 37 -0.97 31.72 11.28
N VAL A 38 0.07 31.89 12.09
CA VAL A 38 1.31 32.56 11.70
C VAL A 38 2.46 31.56 11.86
N LEU A 39 3.15 31.22 10.76
CA LEU A 39 4.31 30.35 10.77
C LEU A 39 5.59 31.13 11.03
N HIS A 40 6.46 30.59 11.89
CA HIS A 40 7.79 31.09 12.24
C HIS A 40 8.83 29.98 11.95
N PRO A 41 9.18 29.72 10.67
CA PRO A 41 10.01 28.58 10.30
C PRO A 41 11.43 28.56 10.92
N SER A 42 12.03 29.74 11.15
CA SER A 42 13.33 29.86 11.83
C SER A 42 13.32 29.50 13.31
N GLU A 43 12.12 29.47 13.94
CA GLU A 43 11.92 29.14 15.35
C GLU A 43 11.24 27.76 15.53
N ASN A 44 10.95 27.05 14.44
CA ASN A 44 10.17 25.81 14.41
C ASN A 44 8.80 25.95 15.10
N LYS A 45 8.16 27.12 14.97
CA LYS A 45 7.01 27.52 15.78
C LYS A 45 5.86 28.02 14.93
N LEU A 46 4.64 27.85 15.45
CA LEU A 46 3.43 28.56 14.99
C LEU A 46 2.78 29.33 16.13
N SER A 47 2.05 30.38 15.76
CA SER A 47 1.08 31.06 16.62
C SER A 47 -0.30 30.96 15.98
N GLY A 48 -1.29 30.59 16.74
CA GLY A 48 -2.65 30.34 16.25
C GLY A 48 -3.73 31.08 17.05
N LEU A 49 -4.76 31.48 16.34
CA LEU A 49 -6.05 31.87 16.88
C LEU A 49 -7.11 31.01 16.20
N ASP A 50 -7.83 30.21 16.98
CA ASP A 50 -8.90 29.36 16.49
C ASP A 50 -10.24 29.82 17.08
N THR A 51 -11.19 30.14 16.22
CA THR A 51 -12.57 30.42 16.59
C THR A 51 -13.43 29.23 16.22
N ILE A 52 -13.82 28.46 17.24
CA ILE A 52 -14.55 27.19 17.08
C ILE A 52 -16.04 27.45 17.32
N THR A 53 -16.87 27.12 16.35
CA THR A 53 -18.33 27.18 16.47
C THR A 53 -18.88 25.77 16.60
N ILE A 54 -19.67 25.51 17.66
CA ILE A 54 -20.36 24.23 17.91
C ILE A 54 -21.86 24.50 17.90
N GLU A 55 -22.55 23.97 16.87
CA GLU A 55 -23.96 24.28 16.63
C GLU A 55 -24.91 23.63 17.65
N GLN A 56 -24.57 22.45 18.15
CA GLN A 56 -25.42 21.70 19.08
C GLN A 56 -24.58 21.04 20.17
N GLY A 57 -25.12 20.96 21.37
CA GLY A 57 -24.55 20.26 22.51
C GLY A 57 -24.86 20.91 23.85
N LYS A 58 -24.95 20.12 24.91
CA LYS A 58 -25.07 20.57 26.29
C LYS A 58 -23.85 20.11 27.07
N PHE A 59 -22.84 20.96 27.11
CA PHE A 59 -21.59 20.65 27.79
C PHE A 59 -21.53 21.36 29.14
N SER A 60 -21.03 20.68 30.18
CA SER A 60 -20.59 21.32 31.43
C SER A 60 -19.08 21.58 31.39
N THR A 61 -18.36 20.75 30.64
CA THR A 61 -16.92 20.86 30.40
C THR A 61 -16.67 20.52 28.93
N LEU A 62 -15.65 21.13 28.35
CA LEU A 62 -15.18 20.80 27.00
C LEU A 62 -13.69 20.46 27.08
N THR A 63 -13.31 19.34 26.48
CA THR A 63 -11.91 18.90 26.37
C THR A 63 -11.48 18.99 24.92
N LEU A 64 -10.38 19.71 24.66
CA LEU A 64 -9.73 19.78 23.35
C LEU A 64 -8.31 19.23 23.45
N LEU A 65 -7.80 18.76 22.34
CA LEU A 65 -6.44 18.25 22.23
C LEU A 65 -5.55 19.23 21.49
N LEU A 66 -4.34 19.42 22.01
CA LEU A 66 -3.26 20.20 21.41
C LEU A 66 -1.94 19.44 21.60
N SER A 67 -0.91 19.82 20.86
CA SER A 67 0.45 19.33 21.12
C SER A 67 0.83 19.51 22.60
N LYS A 68 1.48 18.53 23.21
CA LYS A 68 1.96 18.61 24.60
C LYS A 68 2.89 19.79 24.84
N GLY A 69 3.61 20.23 23.81
CA GLY A 69 4.49 21.40 23.80
C GLY A 69 3.79 22.72 23.53
N ALA A 70 2.47 22.75 23.41
CA ALA A 70 1.73 23.97 23.16
C ALA A 70 1.67 24.86 24.42
N THR A 71 1.53 26.16 24.19
CA THR A 71 1.19 27.15 25.22
C THR A 71 -0.13 27.77 24.86
N VAL A 72 -1.13 27.62 25.74
CA VAL A 72 -2.43 28.29 25.59
C VAL A 72 -2.35 29.64 26.31
N HIS A 73 -2.59 30.73 25.57
CA HIS A 73 -2.45 32.11 26.09
C HIS A 73 -3.76 32.68 26.62
N ASP A 74 -4.86 32.40 25.90
CA ASP A 74 -6.19 32.91 26.25
C ASP A 74 -7.28 31.99 25.72
N VAL A 75 -8.37 31.89 26.48
CA VAL A 75 -9.59 31.18 26.11
C VAL A 75 -10.80 32.09 26.42
N THR A 76 -11.61 32.33 25.39
CA THR A 76 -12.89 33.03 25.57
C THR A 76 -14.04 32.13 25.11
N VAL A 77 -15.19 32.29 25.77
CA VAL A 77 -16.47 31.67 25.39
C VAL A 77 -17.50 32.77 25.20
N SER A 78 -18.04 32.87 23.97
CA SER A 78 -18.95 33.94 23.57
C SER A 78 -18.42 35.34 23.95
N GLY A 79 -17.11 35.55 23.68
CA GLY A 79 -16.42 36.81 23.93
C GLY A 79 -16.04 37.08 25.40
N LYS A 80 -16.28 36.17 26.32
CA LYS A 80 -15.93 36.29 27.74
C LYS A 80 -14.78 35.36 28.11
N SER A 81 -13.73 35.88 28.75
CA SER A 81 -12.60 35.07 29.23
C SER A 81 -13.07 33.96 30.18
N ARG A 82 -12.47 32.78 30.06
CA ARG A 82 -12.75 31.60 30.88
C ARG A 82 -11.47 31.00 31.46
N ALA A 83 -11.60 30.52 32.70
CA ALA A 83 -10.57 29.71 33.30
C ALA A 83 -10.46 28.38 32.57
N PHE A 84 -9.23 27.96 32.32
CA PHE A 84 -8.91 26.67 31.69
C PHE A 84 -7.74 26.00 32.39
N VAL A 85 -7.62 24.70 32.19
CA VAL A 85 -6.45 23.90 32.56
C VAL A 85 -5.88 23.28 31.32
N PHE A 86 -4.59 23.51 31.06
CA PHE A 86 -3.87 22.82 30.00
C PHE A 86 -2.77 21.92 30.60
N LYS A 87 -2.88 20.64 30.37
CA LYS A 87 -1.94 19.64 30.90
C LYS A 87 -1.85 18.43 29.96
N ASP A 88 -0.64 17.97 29.69
CA ASP A 88 -0.36 16.74 28.90
C ASP A 88 -1.07 16.71 27.52
N GLY A 89 -1.23 17.89 26.89
CA GLY A 89 -1.88 18.03 25.60
C GLY A 89 -3.42 18.13 25.68
N GLN A 90 -4.01 18.14 26.85
CA GLN A 90 -5.44 18.31 27.06
C GLN A 90 -5.75 19.70 27.58
N LEU A 91 -6.61 20.41 26.85
CA LEU A 91 -7.18 21.70 27.24
C LEU A 91 -8.60 21.48 27.78
N LEU A 92 -8.77 21.64 29.08
CA LEU A 92 -10.05 21.53 29.77
C LEU A 92 -10.63 22.92 30.03
N ILE A 93 -11.83 23.16 29.55
CA ILE A 93 -12.58 24.43 29.71
C ILE A 93 -13.86 24.16 30.50
N LEU A 94 -14.05 24.87 31.61
CA LEU A 94 -15.26 24.81 32.43
C LEU A 94 -16.31 25.81 31.89
N LEU A 95 -17.45 25.29 31.44
CA LEU A 95 -18.54 26.11 30.90
C LEU A 95 -19.52 26.52 31.98
N GLN A 96 -19.88 27.81 31.98
CA GLN A 96 -20.92 28.37 32.88
C GLN A 96 -22.31 28.09 32.30
N ASN A 97 -23.35 28.23 33.13
CA ASN A 97 -24.75 27.99 32.71
C ASN A 97 -25.18 28.84 31.49
N ASN A 98 -24.67 30.07 31.38
CA ASN A 98 -24.96 30.97 30.27
C ASN A 98 -24.22 30.63 28.98
N ASP A 99 -23.13 29.81 29.07
CA ASP A 99 -22.36 29.37 27.92
C ASP A 99 -22.99 28.14 27.24
N ARG A 100 -23.97 27.51 27.87
CA ARG A 100 -24.63 26.28 27.41
C ARG A 100 -25.70 26.50 26.34
N LYS A 101 -25.73 27.69 25.73
CA LYS A 101 -26.63 28.02 24.63
C LYS A 101 -25.93 27.78 23.31
N ALA A 102 -26.63 27.16 22.36
CA ALA A 102 -26.15 26.99 21.02
C ALA A 102 -26.43 28.24 20.14
N PRO A 103 -25.55 28.63 19.19
CA PRO A 103 -24.22 28.04 18.99
C PRO A 103 -23.24 28.44 20.11
N LEU A 104 -22.37 27.47 20.49
CA LEU A 104 -21.26 27.74 21.40
C LEU A 104 -20.05 28.22 20.58
N ILE A 105 -19.58 29.45 20.88
CA ILE A 105 -18.43 30.04 20.19
C ILE A 105 -17.27 30.14 21.17
N LEU A 106 -16.17 29.43 20.83
CA LEU A 106 -14.90 29.48 21.57
C LEU A 106 -13.85 30.20 20.75
N SER A 107 -13.01 31.00 21.40
CA SER A 107 -11.82 31.53 20.76
C SER A 107 -10.62 31.21 21.63
N ILE A 108 -9.63 30.59 21.03
CA ILE A 108 -8.44 30.02 21.69
C ILE A 108 -7.20 30.60 21.02
N ARG A 109 -6.38 31.32 21.80
CA ARG A 109 -5.07 31.82 21.35
C ARG A 109 -3.98 30.95 21.93
N TYR A 110 -3.11 30.44 21.05
CA TYR A 110 -2.08 29.52 21.44
C TYR A 110 -0.82 29.65 20.61
N SER A 111 0.24 28.96 21.03
CA SER A 111 1.45 28.75 20.21
C SER A 111 1.99 27.34 20.47
N ALA A 112 2.66 26.76 19.47
CA ALA A 112 3.26 25.43 19.57
C ALA A 112 4.51 25.34 18.69
N SER A 113 5.44 24.42 19.06
CA SER A 113 6.65 24.15 18.30
C SER A 113 6.62 22.74 17.74
N PHE A 114 7.12 22.58 16.49
CA PHE A 114 7.16 21.32 15.76
C PHE A 114 8.51 21.16 15.09
N HIS A 115 9.26 20.12 15.49
CA HIS A 115 10.63 19.89 15.04
C HIS A 115 10.97 18.40 15.03
N ASP A 116 10.03 17.56 14.60
CA ASP A 116 10.28 16.13 14.47
C ASP A 116 11.50 15.89 13.57
N PRO A 117 12.37 14.94 13.93
CA PRO A 117 13.54 14.61 13.12
C PRO A 117 13.11 13.99 11.79
N VAL A 118 13.66 14.51 10.70
CA VAL A 118 13.49 13.94 9.37
C VAL A 118 14.64 12.97 9.12
N PRO A 119 14.37 11.70 8.79
CA PRO A 119 15.43 10.75 8.46
C PRO A 119 16.12 11.12 7.15
N ASP A 120 17.44 11.07 7.14
CA ASP A 120 18.27 11.36 5.93
C ASP A 120 18.16 10.29 4.84
N THR A 121 17.60 9.12 5.16
CA THR A 121 17.50 7.97 4.24
C THR A 121 16.16 7.28 4.40
N PHE A 122 15.69 6.63 3.34
CA PHE A 122 14.59 5.66 3.40
C PHE A 122 14.93 4.54 4.39
N ALA A 123 14.55 4.68 5.64
CA ALA A 123 14.84 3.69 6.67
C ALA A 123 13.88 2.50 6.61
N SER A 124 12.66 2.68 6.12
CA SER A 124 11.66 1.63 5.98
C SER A 124 10.62 2.00 4.93
N THR A 125 10.26 1.05 4.08
CA THR A 125 9.12 1.18 3.15
C THR A 125 7.77 1.06 3.86
N ASP A 126 7.77 0.74 5.15
CA ASP A 126 6.56 0.39 5.90
C ASP A 126 5.92 1.59 6.61
N ASN A 127 6.62 2.73 6.69
CA ASN A 127 6.07 3.99 7.20
C ASN A 127 6.39 5.14 6.24
N PRO A 128 5.45 5.55 5.38
CA PRO A 128 5.66 6.60 4.39
C PRO A 128 5.92 7.99 5.00
N GLY A 129 5.56 8.20 6.26
CA GLY A 129 5.81 9.44 7.00
C GLY A 129 7.07 9.41 7.86
N HIS A 130 7.77 8.29 7.93
CA HIS A 130 8.95 8.10 8.76
C HIS A 130 8.78 8.50 10.24
N GLY A 131 7.54 8.50 10.75
CA GLY A 131 7.20 8.94 12.10
C GLY A 131 7.16 10.47 12.29
N VAL A 132 7.28 11.25 11.20
CA VAL A 132 7.13 12.72 11.25
C VAL A 132 5.66 13.07 11.33
N ALA A 133 5.22 13.63 12.45
CA ALA A 133 3.88 14.14 12.65
C ALA A 133 3.80 15.68 12.54
N GLY A 134 4.88 16.37 12.93
CA GLY A 134 4.94 17.83 12.88
C GLY A 134 6.35 18.37 12.73
N ILE A 135 6.57 19.14 11.65
CA ILE A 135 7.80 19.88 11.44
C ILE A 135 7.49 21.25 10.81
N ILE A 136 8.08 22.28 11.36
CA ILE A 136 8.11 23.64 10.81
C ILE A 136 9.57 24.01 10.66
N SER A 137 10.04 24.23 9.43
CA SER A 137 11.44 24.57 9.15
C SER A 137 11.55 25.52 7.95
N THR A 138 12.75 26.05 7.74
CA THR A 138 13.05 26.88 6.58
C THR A 138 13.05 26.12 5.25
N GLN A 139 13.14 24.78 5.28
CA GLN A 139 13.02 23.93 4.11
C GLN A 139 11.56 23.70 3.70
N GLY A 140 10.67 23.67 4.69
CA GLY A 140 9.25 23.44 4.52
C GLY A 140 8.55 23.14 5.84
N THR A 141 7.24 23.07 5.77
CA THR A 141 6.36 22.71 6.90
C THR A 141 5.52 21.51 6.51
N PHE A 142 5.38 20.57 7.44
CA PHE A 142 4.40 19.49 7.41
C PHE A 142 3.79 19.32 8.80
N LEU A 143 2.47 19.43 8.89
CA LEU A 143 1.69 19.25 10.11
C LEU A 143 0.56 18.25 9.82
N GLN A 144 0.63 17.09 10.42
CA GLN A 144 -0.35 16.02 10.24
C GLN A 144 -1.58 16.26 11.13
N ALA A 145 -2.76 15.82 10.70
CA ALA A 145 -3.93 15.69 11.55
C ALA A 145 -3.59 14.82 12.79
N GLY A 146 -4.06 15.24 13.96
CA GLY A 146 -3.72 14.56 15.22
C GLY A 146 -2.38 14.95 15.83
N ALA A 147 -1.54 15.76 15.16
CA ALA A 147 -0.31 16.29 15.77
C ALA A 147 -0.58 17.40 16.80
N GLY A 148 -1.83 17.83 16.94
CA GLY A 148 -2.23 18.88 17.90
C GLY A 148 -1.71 20.26 17.52
N TRP A 149 -1.59 20.59 16.23
CA TRP A 149 -1.19 21.91 15.76
C TRP A 149 -2.31 22.94 15.74
N TYR A 150 -3.54 22.52 15.98
CA TYR A 150 -4.72 23.32 16.30
C TYR A 150 -5.55 22.62 17.38
N PRO A 151 -6.48 23.31 18.08
CA PRO A 151 -7.33 22.69 19.09
C PRO A 151 -8.32 21.69 18.48
N GLU A 152 -8.18 20.40 18.73
CA GLU A 152 -9.01 19.36 18.18
C GLU A 152 -10.07 18.89 19.18
N ILE A 153 -11.33 18.77 18.76
CA ILE A 153 -12.40 18.16 19.55
C ILE A 153 -12.44 16.67 19.21
N PRO A 154 -12.08 15.77 20.16
CA PRO A 154 -12.04 14.34 19.91
C PRO A 154 -13.36 13.79 19.35
N GLY A 155 -13.29 12.99 18.27
CA GLY A 155 -14.46 12.35 17.65
C GLY A 155 -15.37 13.28 16.85
N SER A 156 -15.06 14.57 16.73
CA SER A 156 -15.77 15.48 15.83
C SER A 156 -15.28 15.33 14.38
N ARG A 157 -16.12 15.74 13.43
CA ARG A 157 -15.77 15.89 12.01
C ARG A 157 -16.05 17.30 11.56
N PRO A 158 -15.14 18.24 11.86
CA PRO A 158 -15.35 19.64 11.58
C PRO A 158 -15.23 19.98 10.09
N THR A 159 -15.77 21.16 9.76
CA THR A 159 -15.39 21.94 8.59
C THR A 159 -14.40 23.02 8.99
N PHE A 160 -13.65 23.58 8.02
CA PHE A 160 -12.58 24.53 8.31
C PHE A 160 -12.62 25.73 7.35
N HIS A 161 -12.36 26.90 7.88
CA HIS A 161 -11.79 28.04 7.19
C HIS A 161 -10.40 28.29 7.75
N LEU A 162 -9.37 28.32 6.90
CA LEU A 162 -7.97 28.40 7.32
C LEU A 162 -7.28 29.57 6.63
N LEU A 163 -6.72 30.48 7.38
CA LEU A 163 -5.82 31.53 6.93
C LEU A 163 -4.43 31.31 7.51
N VAL A 164 -3.43 31.09 6.66
CA VAL A 164 -2.04 30.88 7.07
C VAL A 164 -1.18 32.03 6.58
N GLU A 165 -0.51 32.73 7.50
CA GLU A 165 0.54 33.68 7.20
C GLU A 165 1.92 33.04 7.38
N ALA A 166 2.76 33.13 6.35
CA ALA A 166 4.13 32.62 6.33
C ALA A 166 5.10 33.70 5.78
N PRO A 167 6.42 33.51 5.87
CA PRO A 167 7.38 34.40 5.20
C PRO A 167 7.10 34.51 3.70
N ALA A 168 7.44 35.66 3.11
CA ALA A 168 7.18 35.95 1.70
C ALA A 168 7.69 34.81 0.78
N GLY A 169 6.84 34.36 -0.14
CA GLY A 169 7.11 33.27 -1.06
C GLY A 169 6.83 31.86 -0.52
N THR A 170 6.45 31.73 0.75
CA THR A 170 6.02 30.43 1.33
C THR A 170 4.51 30.31 1.23
N LEU A 171 4.03 29.31 0.48
CA LEU A 171 2.60 29.01 0.29
C LEU A 171 2.20 27.83 1.16
N ALA A 172 1.06 27.94 1.85
CA ALA A 172 0.47 26.84 2.60
C ALA A 172 -0.60 26.14 1.75
N VAL A 173 -0.68 24.80 1.88
CA VAL A 173 -1.64 23.93 1.20
C VAL A 173 -2.28 22.99 2.22
N THR A 174 -3.58 22.81 2.12
CA THR A 174 -4.36 21.90 2.94
C THR A 174 -5.53 21.31 2.15
N SER A 175 -6.35 20.48 2.80
CA SER A 175 -7.58 19.95 2.23
C SER A 175 -8.59 21.06 1.90
N GLY A 176 -9.39 20.83 0.86
CA GLY A 176 -10.46 21.74 0.47
C GLY A 176 -10.13 22.58 -0.77
N ARG A 177 -10.72 23.75 -0.85
CA ARG A 177 -10.55 24.71 -1.93
C ARG A 177 -9.63 25.86 -1.51
N CYS A 178 -8.64 26.16 -2.34
CA CYS A 178 -7.85 27.39 -2.22
C CYS A 178 -8.71 28.60 -2.58
N LEU A 179 -8.81 29.57 -1.67
CA LEU A 179 -9.51 30.84 -1.90
C LEU A 179 -8.57 31.93 -2.43
N GLY A 180 -7.27 31.75 -2.21
CA GLY A 180 -6.23 32.62 -2.78
C GLY A 180 -4.92 32.62 -2.00
N HIS A 181 -3.92 33.21 -2.65
CA HIS A 181 -2.62 33.54 -2.05
C HIS A 181 -2.33 35.03 -2.27
N GLN A 182 -1.90 35.72 -1.23
CA GLN A 182 -1.54 37.14 -1.32
C GLN A 182 -0.25 37.43 -0.58
N THR A 183 0.69 38.07 -1.24
CA THR A 183 1.93 38.56 -0.60
C THR A 183 1.85 40.07 -0.32
N LYS A 184 2.00 40.44 0.96
CA LYS A 184 2.01 41.83 1.40
C LYS A 184 2.90 41.98 2.64
N ASN A 185 3.63 43.09 2.72
CA ASN A 185 4.46 43.44 3.89
C ASN A 185 5.48 42.33 4.29
N GLY A 186 6.11 41.65 3.31
CA GLY A 186 7.09 40.61 3.59
C GLY A 186 6.51 39.27 4.07
N ARG A 187 5.19 39.08 4.00
CA ARG A 187 4.51 37.84 4.32
C ARG A 187 3.58 37.41 3.20
N THR A 188 3.38 36.12 3.06
CA THR A 188 2.39 35.51 2.18
C THR A 188 1.28 34.93 3.01
N SER A 189 0.04 35.29 2.73
CA SER A 189 -1.18 34.66 3.26
C SER A 189 -1.71 33.66 2.26
N SER A 190 -2.12 32.48 2.76
CA SER A 190 -2.79 31.41 2.00
C SER A 190 -4.12 31.12 2.66
N GLU A 191 -5.21 31.21 1.91
CA GLU A 191 -6.57 31.06 2.44
C GLU A 191 -7.26 29.84 1.82
N TRP A 192 -7.87 29.02 2.68
CA TRP A 192 -8.46 27.73 2.32
C TRP A 192 -9.82 27.51 3.01
N ALA A 193 -10.72 26.77 2.37
CA ALA A 193 -11.99 26.35 2.97
C ALA A 193 -12.29 24.87 2.67
N THR A 194 -12.70 24.12 3.71
CA THR A 194 -13.32 22.81 3.58
C THR A 194 -14.81 22.92 3.87
N GLN A 195 -15.64 22.46 2.94
CA GLN A 195 -17.11 22.44 3.09
C GLN A 195 -17.64 21.04 3.36
N PHE A 196 -16.76 20.08 3.61
CA PHE A 196 -17.07 18.69 3.92
C PHE A 196 -16.53 18.32 5.30
N PRO A 197 -17.20 17.40 6.01
CA PRO A 197 -16.72 16.93 7.31
C PRO A 197 -15.42 16.15 7.13
N SER A 198 -14.40 16.47 7.91
CA SER A 198 -13.06 15.87 7.86
C SER A 198 -12.71 15.25 9.20
N GLU A 199 -12.02 14.11 9.20
CA GLU A 199 -11.49 13.47 10.42
C GLU A 199 -10.31 14.21 11.03
N GLY A 200 -9.87 15.31 10.40
CA GLY A 200 -8.80 16.19 10.83
C GLY A 200 -8.22 16.97 9.67
N LEU A 201 -7.36 17.91 9.95
CA LEU A 201 -6.72 18.77 8.97
C LEU A 201 -5.20 18.52 8.98
N SER A 202 -4.63 18.22 7.81
CA SER A 202 -3.18 18.20 7.60
C SER A 202 -2.80 19.41 6.73
N MET A 203 -1.60 19.94 6.93
CA MET A 203 -1.11 21.11 6.21
C MET A 203 0.34 20.93 5.80
N SER A 204 0.67 21.38 4.58
CA SER A 204 2.03 21.50 4.08
C SER A 204 2.29 22.96 3.70
N ALA A 205 3.54 23.43 3.84
CA ALA A 205 3.91 24.75 3.33
C ALA A 205 5.36 24.73 2.82
N GLY A 206 5.58 25.51 1.76
CA GLY A 206 6.91 25.59 1.13
C GLY A 206 7.00 26.70 0.09
N PRO A 207 8.20 26.92 -0.50
CA PRO A 207 8.41 27.89 -1.56
C PRO A 207 7.94 27.34 -2.92
N TYR A 208 6.63 27.09 -3.02
CA TYR A 208 6.04 26.43 -4.17
C TYR A 208 5.90 27.33 -5.39
N THR A 209 6.13 26.74 -6.56
CA THR A 209 5.62 27.21 -7.86
C THR A 209 4.29 26.54 -8.12
N VAL A 210 3.23 27.33 -8.28
CA VAL A 210 1.86 26.81 -8.51
C VAL A 210 1.55 26.82 -9.99
N ARG A 211 0.98 25.72 -10.48
CA ARG A 211 0.34 25.62 -11.79
C ARG A 211 -1.00 24.93 -11.66
N GLU A 212 -1.99 25.45 -12.40
CA GLU A 212 -3.37 24.98 -12.30
C GLU A 212 -3.94 24.65 -13.69
N LYS A 213 -4.88 23.72 -13.70
CA LYS A 213 -5.68 23.40 -14.87
C LYS A 213 -7.07 22.95 -14.44
N ASN A 214 -8.08 23.46 -15.12
CA ASN A 214 -9.47 23.05 -14.87
C ASN A 214 -9.85 21.85 -15.73
N PHE A 215 -10.49 20.88 -15.10
CA PHE A 215 -11.08 19.70 -15.72
C PHE A 215 -12.56 19.68 -15.33
N GLU A 216 -13.43 20.09 -16.23
CA GLU A 216 -14.86 20.34 -15.95
C GLU A 216 -15.05 21.27 -14.73
N SER A 217 -15.65 20.75 -13.64
CA SER A 217 -15.89 21.50 -12.41
C SER A 217 -14.75 21.39 -11.38
N VAL A 218 -13.68 20.65 -11.68
CA VAL A 218 -12.59 20.37 -10.75
C VAL A 218 -11.34 21.16 -11.14
N THR A 219 -10.82 21.97 -10.22
CA THR A 219 -9.51 22.59 -10.38
C THR A 219 -8.42 21.61 -9.91
N VAL A 220 -7.48 21.28 -10.80
CA VAL A 220 -6.28 20.52 -10.44
C VAL A 220 -5.09 21.47 -10.33
N ALA A 221 -4.37 21.43 -9.20
CA ALA A 221 -3.22 22.28 -8.95
C ALA A 221 -1.98 21.45 -8.59
N THR A 222 -0.81 21.90 -9.02
CA THR A 222 0.48 21.41 -8.54
C THR A 222 1.16 22.47 -7.70
N TYR A 223 1.65 22.09 -6.53
CA TYR A 223 2.46 22.89 -5.63
C TYR A 223 3.84 22.26 -5.56
N PHE A 224 4.72 22.59 -6.53
CA PHE A 224 6.04 22.00 -6.66
C PHE A 224 7.13 23.00 -6.31
N PHE A 225 8.22 22.52 -5.76
CA PHE A 225 9.41 23.36 -5.60
C PHE A 225 9.92 23.83 -6.96
N PRO A 226 10.61 24.97 -7.05
CA PRO A 226 11.07 25.53 -8.32
C PRO A 226 11.82 24.52 -9.20
N GLU A 227 12.63 23.65 -8.59
CA GLU A 227 13.45 22.63 -9.28
C GLU A 227 12.59 21.52 -9.94
N SER A 228 11.36 21.35 -9.48
CA SER A 228 10.42 20.33 -9.96
C SER A 228 9.27 20.91 -10.80
N ALA A 229 9.22 22.24 -10.96
CA ALA A 229 8.11 22.93 -11.63
C ALA A 229 7.88 22.47 -13.08
N SER A 230 8.92 21.95 -13.76
CA SER A 230 8.80 21.39 -15.10
C SER A 230 7.94 20.14 -15.18
N LEU A 231 7.78 19.40 -14.07
CA LEU A 231 6.96 18.18 -14.00
C LEU A 231 5.45 18.47 -13.95
N SER A 232 5.05 19.70 -13.62
CA SER A 232 3.65 20.08 -13.40
C SER A 232 2.73 19.72 -14.57
N HIS A 233 3.19 19.91 -15.81
CA HIS A 233 2.38 19.63 -17.00
C HIS A 233 1.92 18.16 -17.07
N ASP A 234 2.85 17.24 -16.82
CA ASP A 234 2.56 15.81 -16.92
C ASP A 234 1.66 15.34 -15.77
N TYR A 235 1.91 15.86 -14.56
CA TYR A 235 1.08 15.58 -13.38
C TYR A 235 -0.35 16.11 -13.54
N LEU A 236 -0.53 17.33 -14.02
CA LEU A 236 -1.86 17.92 -14.27
C LEU A 236 -2.66 17.11 -15.30
N ASN A 237 -2.01 16.75 -16.42
CA ASN A 237 -2.67 15.95 -17.45
C ASN A 237 -3.04 14.54 -16.98
N ALA A 238 -2.16 13.90 -16.22
CA ALA A 238 -2.43 12.58 -15.65
C ALA A 238 -3.58 12.63 -14.64
N ALA A 239 -3.57 13.60 -13.73
CA ALA A 239 -4.65 13.78 -12.76
C ALA A 239 -6.00 13.99 -13.45
N GLY A 240 -6.04 14.79 -14.53
CA GLY A 240 -7.27 14.97 -15.32
C GLY A 240 -7.79 13.67 -15.93
N ARG A 241 -6.89 12.80 -16.44
CA ARG A 241 -7.30 11.48 -16.98
C ARG A 241 -7.86 10.58 -15.86
N TYR A 242 -7.25 10.57 -14.68
CA TYR A 242 -7.73 9.74 -13.55
C TYR A 242 -9.05 10.27 -12.99
N LEU A 243 -9.21 11.58 -12.86
CA LEU A 243 -10.49 12.18 -12.46
C LEU A 243 -11.61 11.79 -13.40
N ALA A 244 -11.41 11.93 -14.72
CA ALA A 244 -12.39 11.52 -15.72
C ALA A 244 -12.75 10.03 -15.61
N LEU A 245 -11.74 9.15 -15.46
CA LEU A 245 -11.95 7.72 -15.28
C LEU A 245 -12.83 7.39 -14.09
N TYR A 246 -12.50 7.95 -12.91
CA TYR A 246 -13.25 7.62 -11.68
C TYR A 246 -14.62 8.31 -11.64
N GLN A 247 -14.78 9.47 -12.25
CA GLN A 247 -16.10 10.09 -12.41
C GLN A 247 -17.04 9.21 -13.24
N GLU A 248 -16.54 8.59 -14.31
CA GLU A 248 -17.30 7.63 -15.13
C GLU A 248 -17.67 6.37 -14.35
N LEU A 249 -16.70 5.77 -13.67
CA LEU A 249 -16.86 4.47 -13.01
C LEU A 249 -17.63 4.53 -11.70
N ILE A 250 -17.50 5.61 -10.92
CA ILE A 250 -17.99 5.70 -9.55
C ILE A 250 -19.04 6.81 -9.39
N GLY A 251 -18.76 7.98 -9.95
CA GLY A 251 -19.61 9.15 -9.82
C GLY A 251 -18.83 10.44 -9.63
N PRO A 252 -19.50 11.59 -9.44
CA PRO A 252 -18.85 12.89 -9.39
C PRO A 252 -17.70 12.95 -8.39
N TYR A 253 -16.64 13.66 -8.73
CA TYR A 253 -15.54 13.94 -7.80
C TYR A 253 -16.10 14.66 -6.54
N PRO A 254 -15.81 14.16 -5.32
CA PRO A 254 -16.48 14.65 -4.11
C PRO A 254 -16.02 16.04 -3.65
N PHE A 255 -14.96 16.58 -4.23
CA PHE A 255 -14.38 17.86 -3.84
C PHE A 255 -14.37 18.86 -5.00
N GLN A 256 -13.99 20.12 -4.73
CA GLN A 256 -13.92 21.15 -5.77
C GLN A 256 -12.54 21.32 -6.40
N GLN A 257 -11.50 20.84 -5.70
CA GLN A 257 -10.11 20.97 -6.10
C GLN A 257 -9.36 19.67 -5.78
N PHE A 258 -8.36 19.35 -6.61
CA PHE A 258 -7.36 18.35 -6.28
C PHE A 258 -5.96 18.96 -6.38
N SER A 259 -5.17 18.85 -5.32
CA SER A 259 -3.80 19.39 -5.30
C SER A 259 -2.76 18.29 -5.21
N ILE A 260 -1.69 18.42 -5.99
CA ILE A 260 -0.52 17.55 -5.95
C ILE A 260 0.63 18.37 -5.36
N VAL A 261 1.09 17.99 -4.18
CA VAL A 261 2.00 18.79 -3.36
C VAL A 261 3.33 18.07 -3.20
N GLU A 262 4.42 18.79 -3.47
CA GLU A 262 5.77 18.28 -3.23
C GLU A 262 6.17 18.51 -1.78
N ASN A 263 6.72 17.45 -1.13
CA ASN A 263 7.26 17.53 0.22
C ASN A 263 8.80 17.49 0.19
N PHE A 264 9.42 18.21 1.12
CA PHE A 264 10.89 18.33 1.21
C PHE A 264 11.58 17.06 1.76
N PHE A 265 10.83 16.11 2.30
CA PHE A 265 11.35 14.79 2.69
C PHE A 265 10.57 13.67 1.99
N PRO A 266 11.15 12.45 1.89
CA PRO A 266 10.50 11.33 1.24
C PRO A 266 9.21 10.96 1.95
N THR A 267 8.07 10.99 1.23
CA THR A 267 6.75 10.65 1.76
C THR A 267 5.77 10.35 0.64
N GLY A 268 4.61 9.73 1.00
CA GLY A 268 3.46 9.53 0.14
C GLY A 268 2.21 9.49 1.00
N TYR A 269 1.32 10.49 0.86
CA TYR A 269 0.05 10.59 1.58
C TYR A 269 -1.07 11.00 0.64
N GLY A 270 -2.23 10.33 0.77
CA GLY A 270 -3.50 10.77 0.22
C GLY A 270 -4.37 11.42 1.29
N PHE A 271 -4.62 12.70 1.14
CA PHE A 271 -5.53 13.46 2.00
C PHE A 271 -6.81 13.82 1.26
N PRO A 272 -7.90 14.21 1.96
CA PRO A 272 -9.07 14.74 1.27
C PRO A 272 -8.66 15.88 0.33
N SER A 273 -8.90 15.72 -0.98
CA SER A 273 -8.61 16.69 -2.03
C SER A 273 -7.14 17.03 -2.31
N TYR A 274 -6.16 16.35 -1.71
CA TYR A 274 -4.76 16.51 -2.15
C TYR A 274 -3.89 15.27 -1.84
N THR A 275 -2.79 15.15 -2.59
CA THR A 275 -1.74 14.17 -2.31
C THR A 275 -0.42 14.88 -2.02
N LEU A 276 0.35 14.33 -1.07
CA LEU A 276 1.67 14.83 -0.68
C LEU A 276 2.73 13.81 -1.06
N LEU A 277 3.63 14.17 -1.99
CA LEU A 277 4.66 13.31 -2.55
C LEU A 277 6.05 13.89 -2.28
N GLY A 278 6.96 13.10 -1.75
CA GLY A 278 8.33 13.56 -1.49
C GLY A 278 9.09 13.93 -2.76
N SER A 279 10.01 14.88 -2.67
CA SER A 279 10.81 15.40 -3.80
C SER A 279 11.56 14.32 -4.59
N THR A 280 12.02 13.27 -3.94
CA THR A 280 12.66 12.13 -4.61
C THR A 280 11.65 11.26 -5.35
N VAL A 281 10.42 11.19 -4.84
CA VAL A 281 9.35 10.35 -5.36
C VAL A 281 8.74 10.94 -6.63
N ILE A 282 8.42 12.23 -6.64
CA ILE A 282 7.77 12.86 -7.80
C ILE A 282 8.64 12.84 -9.07
N ARG A 283 9.95 12.65 -8.94
CA ARG A 283 10.89 12.55 -10.07
C ARG A 283 10.99 11.14 -10.65
N LEU A 284 10.36 10.15 -10.03
CA LEU A 284 10.34 8.78 -10.54
C LEU A 284 9.32 8.68 -11.69
N PRO A 285 9.73 8.27 -12.90
CA PRO A 285 8.89 8.38 -14.10
C PRO A 285 7.63 7.50 -14.06
N PHE A 286 7.58 6.51 -13.17
CA PHE A 286 6.45 5.60 -13.06
C PHE A 286 5.37 6.08 -12.07
N ILE A 287 5.63 7.05 -11.21
CA ILE A 287 4.68 7.55 -10.21
C ILE A 287 3.40 8.08 -10.85
N ILE A 288 3.53 8.77 -11.97
CA ILE A 288 2.40 9.31 -12.73
C ILE A 288 1.47 8.20 -13.24
N GLU A 289 2.05 7.06 -13.65
CA GLU A 289 1.29 5.94 -14.25
C GLU A 289 0.86 4.89 -13.19
N THR A 290 1.21 5.07 -11.92
CA THR A 290 0.91 4.13 -10.84
C THR A 290 0.31 4.84 -9.63
N SER A 291 1.17 5.32 -8.72
CA SER A 291 0.76 5.83 -7.41
C SER A 291 -0.16 7.06 -7.49
N LEU A 292 0.02 7.96 -8.46
CA LEU A 292 -0.83 9.14 -8.58
C LEU A 292 -2.32 8.77 -8.74
N GLY A 293 -2.62 7.79 -9.57
CA GLY A 293 -4.01 7.35 -9.75
C GLY A 293 -4.57 6.63 -8.53
N HIS A 294 -3.73 5.92 -7.77
CA HIS A 294 -4.10 5.31 -6.50
C HIS A 294 -4.48 6.39 -5.48
N GLU A 295 -3.66 7.42 -5.30
CA GLU A 295 -3.94 8.53 -4.39
C GLU A 295 -5.18 9.34 -4.82
N ILE A 296 -5.45 9.48 -6.12
CA ILE A 296 -6.67 10.12 -6.62
C ILE A 296 -7.91 9.27 -6.31
N ALA A 297 -7.83 7.94 -6.44
CA ALA A 297 -8.94 7.04 -6.10
C ALA A 297 -9.34 7.13 -4.62
N HIS A 298 -8.37 7.40 -3.74
CA HIS A 298 -8.65 7.67 -2.32
C HIS A 298 -9.56 8.88 -2.10
N CYS A 299 -9.70 9.80 -3.04
CA CYS A 299 -10.68 10.89 -2.92
C CYS A 299 -12.13 10.37 -2.91
N TRP A 300 -12.43 9.25 -3.58
CA TRP A 300 -13.72 8.56 -3.46
C TRP A 300 -13.76 7.61 -2.28
N TRP A 301 -12.69 6.81 -2.09
CA TRP A 301 -12.61 5.71 -1.14
C TRP A 301 -11.59 6.02 -0.05
N GLY A 302 -12.07 6.16 1.17
CA GLY A 302 -11.28 6.58 2.34
C GLY A 302 -11.50 8.05 2.72
N ASN A 303 -11.55 8.96 1.74
CA ASN A 303 -11.77 10.39 1.99
C ASN A 303 -13.20 10.85 1.64
N GLY A 304 -13.80 10.32 0.56
CA GLY A 304 -15.20 10.59 0.20
C GLY A 304 -16.16 9.66 0.93
N VAL A 305 -15.94 8.36 0.86
CA VAL A 305 -16.60 7.36 1.70
C VAL A 305 -15.61 6.94 2.78
N LEU A 306 -15.92 7.23 4.03
CA LEU A 306 -15.03 7.00 5.17
C LEU A 306 -15.03 5.52 5.58
N VAL A 307 -13.94 5.08 6.19
CA VAL A 307 -13.80 3.68 6.63
C VAL A 307 -14.33 3.51 8.05
N ASP A 308 -15.25 2.56 8.25
CA ASP A 308 -15.55 2.05 9.58
C ASP A 308 -14.44 1.08 10.01
N TYR A 309 -13.41 1.61 10.64
CA TYR A 309 -12.25 0.82 11.09
C TYR A 309 -12.62 -0.25 12.11
N SER A 310 -13.74 -0.16 12.81
CA SER A 310 -14.16 -1.20 13.76
C SER A 310 -14.50 -2.53 13.08
N HIS A 311 -14.88 -2.48 11.79
CA HIS A 311 -15.23 -3.62 10.95
C HIS A 311 -14.20 -3.95 9.85
N GLY A 312 -13.03 -3.33 9.87
CA GLY A 312 -11.95 -3.59 8.92
C GLY A 312 -11.79 -2.53 7.84
N ASN A 313 -10.54 -2.30 7.45
CA ASN A 313 -10.19 -1.36 6.37
C ASN A 313 -10.32 -2.04 5.01
N TRP A 314 -11.39 -1.79 4.30
CA TRP A 314 -11.65 -2.24 2.92
C TRP A 314 -11.00 -1.31 1.88
N CYS A 315 -10.65 -0.10 2.29
CA CYS A 315 -10.30 1.00 1.39
C CYS A 315 -9.05 0.70 0.56
N GLU A 316 -7.98 0.23 1.18
CA GLU A 316 -6.72 -0.03 0.50
C GLU A 316 -6.83 -1.13 -0.57
N GLY A 317 -7.59 -2.19 -0.25
CA GLY A 317 -7.84 -3.26 -1.22
C GLY A 317 -8.70 -2.82 -2.39
N LEU A 318 -9.74 -2.03 -2.13
CA LEU A 318 -10.58 -1.47 -3.18
C LEU A 318 -9.79 -0.50 -4.06
N THR A 319 -9.00 0.39 -3.47
CA THR A 319 -8.16 1.34 -4.21
C THR A 319 -7.11 0.60 -5.04
N THR A 320 -6.43 -0.41 -4.48
CA THR A 320 -5.51 -1.28 -5.23
C THR A 320 -6.20 -1.94 -6.43
N TYR A 321 -7.45 -2.38 -6.26
CA TYR A 321 -8.19 -2.99 -7.36
C TYR A 321 -8.58 -1.98 -8.44
N LEU A 322 -9.09 -0.81 -8.04
CA LEU A 322 -9.60 0.22 -8.96
C LEU A 322 -8.51 1.08 -9.60
N ALA A 323 -7.30 1.09 -9.03
CA ALA A 323 -6.15 1.77 -9.60
C ALA A 323 -5.16 0.75 -10.16
N ASP A 324 -4.37 0.12 -9.31
CA ASP A 324 -3.21 -0.67 -9.73
C ASP A 324 -3.59 -1.84 -10.65
N HIS A 325 -4.60 -2.64 -10.27
CA HIS A 325 -5.07 -3.76 -11.09
C HIS A 325 -5.77 -3.27 -12.36
N LEU A 326 -6.70 -2.31 -12.25
CA LEU A 326 -7.49 -1.80 -13.39
C LEU A 326 -6.58 -1.18 -14.45
N TYR A 327 -5.50 -0.50 -14.06
CA TYR A 327 -4.56 0.06 -15.03
C TYR A 327 -3.81 -1.04 -15.78
N LYS A 328 -3.48 -2.15 -15.12
CA LYS A 328 -2.92 -3.33 -15.77
C LYS A 328 -3.90 -3.98 -16.74
N GLU A 329 -5.15 -4.11 -16.33
CA GLU A 329 -6.24 -4.64 -17.17
C GLU A 329 -6.44 -3.78 -18.44
N ARG A 330 -6.32 -2.46 -18.35
CA ARG A 330 -6.38 -1.56 -19.48
C ARG A 330 -5.20 -1.66 -20.45
N ILE A 331 -4.07 -2.20 -20.00
CA ILE A 331 -2.93 -2.50 -20.88
C ILE A 331 -3.18 -3.81 -21.62
N SER A 332 -3.48 -4.89 -20.92
CA SER A 332 -3.85 -6.20 -21.47
C SER A 332 -4.32 -7.17 -20.39
N ASP A 333 -5.05 -8.21 -20.79
CA ASP A 333 -5.44 -9.34 -19.92
C ASP A 333 -4.21 -10.00 -19.27
N GLU A 334 -3.11 -10.14 -20.02
CA GLU A 334 -1.87 -10.73 -19.51
C GLU A 334 -1.22 -9.86 -18.43
N GLU A 335 -1.19 -8.55 -18.57
CA GLU A 335 -0.69 -7.65 -17.52
C GLU A 335 -1.54 -7.74 -16.26
N ALA A 336 -2.88 -7.80 -16.39
CA ALA A 336 -3.79 -7.99 -15.28
C ALA A 336 -3.56 -9.37 -14.60
N ARG A 337 -3.42 -10.44 -15.39
CA ARG A 337 -3.12 -11.78 -14.89
C ARG A 337 -1.79 -11.81 -14.13
N GLN A 338 -0.75 -11.18 -14.66
CA GLN A 338 0.55 -11.10 -13.99
C GLN A 338 0.46 -10.32 -12.68
N TYR A 339 -0.36 -9.27 -12.62
CA TYR A 339 -0.59 -8.51 -11.40
C TYR A 339 -1.27 -9.38 -10.33
N ARG A 340 -2.34 -10.11 -10.69
CA ARG A 340 -3.00 -11.05 -9.77
C ARG A 340 -2.06 -12.17 -9.30
N LEU A 341 -1.29 -12.76 -10.23
CA LEU A 341 -0.28 -13.76 -9.87
C LEU A 341 0.75 -13.20 -8.88
N GLN A 342 1.15 -11.93 -9.03
CA GLN A 342 2.05 -11.29 -8.07
C GLN A 342 1.39 -11.13 -6.68
N ILE A 343 0.10 -10.81 -6.62
CA ILE A 343 -0.66 -10.79 -5.36
C ILE A 343 -0.63 -12.17 -4.70
N LEU A 344 -0.94 -13.24 -5.44
CA LEU A 344 -0.92 -14.61 -4.92
C LEU A 344 0.47 -15.02 -4.42
N ARG A 345 1.52 -14.66 -5.15
CA ARG A 345 2.92 -14.88 -4.74
C ARG A 345 3.25 -14.15 -3.45
N ASN A 346 2.91 -12.86 -3.36
CA ASN A 346 3.16 -12.06 -2.16
C ASN A 346 2.42 -12.63 -0.94
N PHE A 347 1.14 -12.96 -1.08
CA PHE A 347 0.37 -13.57 0.00
C PHE A 347 1.01 -14.89 0.47
N THR A 348 1.32 -15.78 -0.48
CA THR A 348 1.89 -17.10 -0.15
C THR A 348 3.28 -16.99 0.50
N THR A 349 4.10 -16.01 0.10
CA THR A 349 5.48 -15.90 0.58
C THR A 349 5.65 -15.03 1.82
N LEU A 350 4.76 -14.08 2.05
CA LEU A 350 4.90 -13.08 3.13
C LEU A 350 3.98 -13.34 4.32
N VAL A 351 2.88 -14.07 4.13
CA VAL A 351 1.89 -14.33 5.19
C VAL A 351 2.14 -15.71 5.78
N ASN A 352 2.78 -15.76 6.94
CA ASN A 352 2.93 -16.99 7.69
C ASN A 352 1.66 -17.28 8.52
N PRO A 353 1.40 -18.53 8.92
CA PRO A 353 0.20 -18.88 9.71
C PRO A 353 0.00 -18.06 10.99
N GLY A 354 1.11 -17.60 11.62
CA GLY A 354 1.08 -16.76 12.83
C GLY A 354 0.82 -15.28 12.57
N ASP A 355 1.01 -14.82 11.31
CA ASP A 355 0.82 -13.43 10.90
C ASP A 355 -0.52 -13.22 10.19
N ASP A 356 -1.29 -14.29 9.96
CA ASP A 356 -2.51 -14.26 9.17
C ASP A 356 -3.74 -13.91 10.02
N PHE A 357 -4.56 -13.02 9.49
CA PHE A 357 -5.80 -12.53 10.11
C PHE A 357 -6.88 -12.24 9.05
N PRO A 358 -8.17 -12.22 9.44
CA PRO A 358 -9.26 -11.90 8.52
C PRO A 358 -9.27 -10.43 8.11
N LEU A 359 -9.78 -10.11 6.91
CA LEU A 359 -9.88 -8.74 6.40
C LEU A 359 -10.67 -7.81 7.33
N SER A 360 -11.65 -8.34 8.04
CA SER A 360 -12.41 -7.60 9.07
C SER A 360 -11.55 -7.06 10.22
N GLN A 361 -10.35 -7.59 10.40
CA GLN A 361 -9.38 -7.13 11.41
C GLN A 361 -8.27 -6.25 10.84
N PHE A 362 -8.19 -6.10 9.53
CA PHE A 362 -7.19 -5.20 8.92
C PHE A 362 -7.50 -3.75 9.29
N ARG A 363 -6.49 -3.02 9.77
CA ARG A 363 -6.61 -1.59 10.11
C ARG A 363 -5.70 -0.70 9.28
N GLY A 364 -4.53 -1.22 8.93
CA GLY A 364 -3.52 -0.52 8.14
C GLY A 364 -2.31 -1.40 7.93
N ARG A 365 -1.37 -0.91 7.13
CA ARG A 365 -0.11 -1.58 6.86
C ARG A 365 0.89 -1.29 7.97
N TYR A 366 1.46 -2.33 8.55
CA TYR A 366 2.53 -2.24 9.55
C TYR A 366 3.72 -3.17 9.24
N ASP A 367 3.52 -4.14 8.35
CA ASP A 367 4.55 -5.04 7.85
C ASP A 367 4.19 -5.61 6.46
N PRO A 368 5.08 -6.38 5.79
CA PRO A 368 4.78 -6.99 4.51
C PRO A 368 3.61 -7.96 4.51
N ALA A 369 3.34 -8.67 5.61
CA ALA A 369 2.23 -9.61 5.72
C ALA A 369 0.89 -8.86 5.74
N SER A 370 0.77 -7.83 6.57
CA SER A 370 -0.43 -6.98 6.64
C SER A 370 -0.71 -6.29 5.31
N GLN A 371 0.32 -5.90 4.55
CA GLN A 371 0.16 -5.38 3.19
C GLN A 371 -0.39 -6.46 2.24
N ALA A 372 0.16 -7.67 2.25
CA ALA A 372 -0.30 -8.75 1.39
C ALA A 372 -1.75 -9.14 1.68
N ILE A 373 -2.20 -9.01 2.93
CA ILE A 373 -3.58 -9.24 3.35
C ILE A 373 -4.47 -8.05 2.97
N GLY A 374 -4.20 -6.87 3.51
CA GLY A 374 -5.09 -5.72 3.43
C GLY A 374 -5.20 -5.09 2.03
N TYR A 375 -4.12 -5.12 1.26
CA TYR A 375 -4.10 -4.64 -0.13
C TYR A 375 -4.33 -5.79 -1.12
N GLY A 376 -3.50 -6.85 -1.05
CA GLY A 376 -3.51 -7.93 -2.03
C GLY A 376 -4.74 -8.83 -1.95
N LYS A 377 -4.94 -9.54 -0.82
CA LYS A 377 -6.12 -10.41 -0.64
C LYS A 377 -7.41 -9.61 -0.80
N SER A 378 -7.48 -8.40 -0.24
CA SER A 378 -8.66 -7.54 -0.35
C SER A 378 -8.96 -7.15 -1.81
N ALA A 379 -7.95 -6.78 -2.61
CA ALA A 379 -8.13 -6.53 -4.05
C ALA A 379 -8.65 -7.77 -4.80
N MET A 380 -8.13 -8.97 -4.48
CA MET A 380 -8.63 -10.22 -5.04
C MET A 380 -10.08 -10.53 -4.64
N VAL A 381 -10.51 -10.14 -3.44
CA VAL A 381 -11.92 -10.27 -3.03
C VAL A 381 -12.82 -9.42 -3.93
N PHE A 382 -12.47 -8.17 -4.20
CA PHE A 382 -13.23 -7.34 -5.14
C PHE A 382 -13.18 -7.88 -6.58
N HIS A 383 -12.05 -8.45 -7.00
CA HIS A 383 -11.92 -9.10 -8.30
C HIS A 383 -12.84 -10.31 -8.43
N MET A 384 -12.79 -11.25 -7.48
CA MET A 384 -13.66 -12.42 -7.45
C MET A 384 -15.14 -12.04 -7.40
N LEU A 385 -15.48 -10.99 -6.65
CA LEU A 385 -16.83 -10.47 -6.56
C LEU A 385 -17.31 -9.96 -7.93
N ARG A 386 -16.51 -9.13 -8.62
CA ARG A 386 -16.80 -8.61 -9.96
C ARG A 386 -17.05 -9.74 -10.96
N ILE A 387 -16.21 -10.78 -10.97
CA ILE A 387 -16.40 -11.95 -11.84
C ILE A 387 -17.64 -12.77 -11.45
N GLY A 388 -17.94 -12.85 -10.16
CA GLY A 388 -19.07 -13.64 -9.64
C GLY A 388 -20.42 -13.03 -9.93
N ILE A 389 -20.57 -11.71 -9.74
CA ILE A 389 -21.83 -10.98 -9.94
C ILE A 389 -21.95 -10.28 -11.30
N GLY A 390 -20.86 -10.19 -12.04
CA GLY A 390 -20.78 -9.55 -13.34
C GLY A 390 -20.51 -8.04 -13.29
N GLU A 391 -19.99 -7.51 -14.41
CA GLU A 391 -19.54 -6.13 -14.57
C GLU A 391 -20.57 -5.10 -14.13
N GLN A 392 -21.78 -5.19 -14.67
CA GLN A 392 -22.81 -4.20 -14.42
C GLN A 392 -23.22 -4.13 -12.95
N ALA A 393 -23.46 -5.27 -12.31
CA ALA A 393 -23.84 -5.33 -10.90
C ALA A 393 -22.72 -4.79 -9.99
N PHE A 394 -21.46 -5.07 -10.33
CA PHE A 394 -20.31 -4.59 -9.58
C PHE A 394 -20.18 -3.05 -9.62
N TRP A 395 -20.14 -2.47 -10.81
CA TRP A 395 -19.97 -1.02 -10.94
C TRP A 395 -21.16 -0.24 -10.39
N GLU A 396 -22.40 -0.70 -10.65
CA GLU A 396 -23.59 -0.06 -10.08
C GLU A 396 -23.64 -0.22 -8.54
N GLY A 397 -23.20 -1.34 -7.99
CA GLY A 397 -23.07 -1.52 -6.54
C GLY A 397 -22.08 -0.54 -5.91
N LEU A 398 -20.92 -0.32 -6.52
CA LEU A 398 -19.96 0.69 -6.07
C LEU A 398 -20.56 2.10 -6.10
N LYS A 399 -21.26 2.46 -7.19
CA LYS A 399 -21.96 3.75 -7.29
C LYS A 399 -23.02 3.93 -6.19
N ASP A 400 -23.72 2.86 -5.82
CA ASP A 400 -24.72 2.91 -4.75
C ASP A 400 -24.08 3.11 -3.38
N VAL A 401 -22.97 2.42 -3.08
CA VAL A 401 -22.20 2.66 -1.85
C VAL A 401 -21.74 4.10 -1.79
N PHE A 402 -21.12 4.60 -2.88
CA PHE A 402 -20.65 5.98 -2.93
C PHE A 402 -21.76 7.00 -2.68
N ARG A 403 -22.92 6.87 -3.36
CA ARG A 403 -24.05 7.79 -3.17
C ARG A 403 -24.62 7.75 -1.75
N ALA A 404 -24.77 6.54 -1.16
CA ALA A 404 -25.38 6.35 0.15
C ALA A 404 -24.47 6.78 1.29
N LYS A 405 -23.14 6.65 1.10
CA LYS A 405 -22.13 6.82 2.15
C LYS A 405 -21.20 8.00 1.95
N LEU A 406 -21.48 8.89 1.01
CA LEU A 406 -20.66 10.09 0.82
C LEU A 406 -20.55 10.87 2.14
N PHE A 407 -19.31 11.10 2.60
CA PHE A 407 -18.92 11.68 3.89
C PHE A 407 -19.48 10.96 5.13
N LYS A 408 -19.77 9.66 4.98
CA LYS A 408 -20.18 8.76 6.06
C LYS A 408 -19.30 7.53 6.08
N GLU A 409 -19.25 6.84 7.20
CA GLU A 409 -18.56 5.57 7.33
C GLU A 409 -19.28 4.46 6.59
N ALA A 410 -18.49 3.60 5.94
CA ALA A 410 -18.94 2.35 5.34
C ALA A 410 -18.10 1.18 5.87
N SER A 411 -18.78 0.06 6.09
CA SER A 411 -18.20 -1.22 6.47
C SER A 411 -18.31 -2.22 5.31
N TRP A 412 -17.67 -3.37 5.42
CA TRP A 412 -17.85 -4.49 4.47
C TRP A 412 -19.33 -4.87 4.27
N LYS A 413 -20.15 -4.70 5.32
CA LYS A 413 -21.60 -5.00 5.24
C LYS A 413 -22.33 -4.05 4.28
N ASP A 414 -21.92 -2.80 4.21
CA ASP A 414 -22.52 -1.83 3.29
C ASP A 414 -22.26 -2.21 1.82
N PHE A 415 -21.05 -2.70 1.52
CA PHE A 415 -20.73 -3.25 0.20
C PHE A 415 -21.54 -4.52 -0.09
N GLN A 416 -21.64 -5.45 0.87
CA GLN A 416 -22.45 -6.64 0.72
C GLN A 416 -23.89 -6.30 0.33
N ILE A 417 -24.56 -5.43 1.09
CA ILE A 417 -25.93 -5.01 0.84
C ILE A 417 -26.10 -4.40 -0.55
N ALA A 418 -25.18 -3.52 -0.95
CA ALA A 418 -25.27 -2.86 -2.26
C ALA A 418 -25.08 -3.86 -3.42
N PHE A 419 -24.13 -4.79 -3.30
CA PHE A 419 -23.88 -5.79 -4.33
C PHE A 419 -25.01 -6.84 -4.40
N GLU A 420 -25.55 -7.28 -3.27
CA GLU A 420 -26.72 -8.17 -3.21
C GLU A 420 -27.95 -7.55 -3.90
N ALA A 421 -28.18 -6.25 -3.66
CA ALA A 421 -29.29 -5.53 -4.30
C ALA A 421 -29.14 -5.45 -5.83
N ARG A 422 -27.90 -5.34 -6.34
CA ARG A 422 -27.64 -5.27 -7.79
C ARG A 422 -27.55 -6.64 -8.46
N ALA A 423 -27.02 -7.62 -7.77
CA ALA A 423 -26.86 -8.98 -8.29
C ALA A 423 -28.13 -9.83 -8.19
N GLY A 424 -29.05 -9.50 -7.28
CA GLY A 424 -30.26 -10.28 -7.03
C GLY A 424 -30.02 -11.64 -6.36
N VAL A 425 -28.83 -11.83 -5.76
CA VAL A 425 -28.43 -13.06 -5.07
C VAL A 425 -27.81 -12.73 -3.72
N SER A 426 -27.90 -13.65 -2.74
CA SER A 426 -27.20 -13.49 -1.47
C SER A 426 -25.70 -13.69 -1.65
N LEU A 427 -24.94 -12.82 -1.03
CA LEU A 427 -23.47 -12.86 -0.97
C LEU A 427 -22.96 -13.15 0.44
N GLU A 428 -23.83 -13.50 1.38
CA GLU A 428 -23.49 -13.76 2.77
C GLU A 428 -22.36 -14.78 2.89
N SER A 429 -22.49 -15.96 2.29
CA SER A 429 -21.45 -16.99 2.30
C SER A 429 -20.13 -16.53 1.67
N PHE A 430 -20.19 -15.67 0.64
CA PHE A 430 -18.99 -15.10 0.04
C PHE A 430 -18.25 -14.18 1.03
N PHE A 431 -18.96 -13.26 1.68
CA PHE A 431 -18.33 -12.33 2.64
C PHE A 431 -17.84 -13.05 3.88
N GLU A 432 -18.62 -14.03 4.41
CA GLU A 432 -18.19 -14.87 5.54
C GLU A 432 -16.87 -15.58 5.22
N GLN A 433 -16.74 -16.16 4.05
CA GLN A 433 -15.58 -16.91 3.63
C GLN A 433 -14.35 -16.03 3.38
N TRP A 434 -14.53 -14.88 2.74
CA TRP A 434 -13.40 -14.09 2.25
C TRP A 434 -13.02 -12.91 3.15
N VAL A 435 -13.97 -12.34 3.89
CA VAL A 435 -13.76 -11.17 4.76
C VAL A 435 -13.57 -11.56 6.22
N PHE A 436 -14.38 -12.49 6.72
CA PHE A 436 -14.37 -12.83 8.15
C PHE A 436 -13.53 -14.06 8.49
N ARG A 437 -13.09 -14.80 7.48
CA ARG A 437 -12.18 -15.94 7.64
C ARG A 437 -10.77 -15.56 7.19
N LYS A 438 -9.76 -15.96 7.98
CA LYS A 438 -8.35 -15.84 7.59
C LYS A 438 -7.95 -16.92 6.58
N GLY A 439 -6.78 -16.79 5.95
CA GLY A 439 -6.27 -17.77 4.99
C GLY A 439 -6.81 -17.59 3.58
N ALA A 440 -6.49 -18.57 2.78
CA ALA A 440 -6.97 -18.77 1.43
C ALA A 440 -6.91 -20.26 1.08
N PRO A 441 -7.71 -20.77 0.12
CA PRO A 441 -7.67 -22.17 -0.28
C PRO A 441 -6.33 -22.53 -0.91
N GLN A 442 -5.93 -23.78 -0.76
CA GLN A 442 -4.89 -24.42 -1.57
C GLN A 442 -5.48 -25.65 -2.22
N PHE A 443 -5.53 -25.69 -3.54
CA PHE A 443 -6.16 -26.75 -4.30
C PHE A 443 -5.27 -27.26 -5.43
N SER A 444 -5.51 -28.50 -5.87
CA SER A 444 -4.76 -29.16 -6.95
C SER A 444 -5.66 -29.99 -7.84
N LEU A 445 -5.25 -30.18 -9.07
CA LEU A 445 -5.84 -31.12 -10.02
C LEU A 445 -5.31 -32.52 -9.72
N LYS A 446 -6.21 -33.51 -9.64
CA LYS A 446 -5.88 -34.93 -9.42
C LYS A 446 -6.53 -35.80 -10.49
N ASN A 447 -5.79 -36.86 -10.84
CA ASN A 447 -6.23 -37.93 -11.75
C ASN A 447 -6.86 -37.41 -13.06
N PRO A 448 -6.23 -36.43 -13.76
CA PRO A 448 -6.72 -35.99 -15.05
C PRO A 448 -6.64 -37.14 -16.05
N ALA A 449 -7.77 -37.49 -16.67
CA ALA A 449 -7.85 -38.56 -17.65
C ALA A 449 -8.66 -38.09 -18.86
N MET A 450 -8.36 -38.69 -20.01
CA MET A 450 -9.00 -38.39 -21.26
C MET A 450 -9.37 -39.70 -21.97
N LYS A 451 -10.60 -39.78 -22.47
CA LYS A 451 -11.08 -40.96 -23.23
C LYS A 451 -11.89 -40.51 -24.43
N LYS A 452 -11.63 -41.08 -25.59
CA LYS A 452 -12.46 -40.90 -26.78
C LYS A 452 -13.74 -41.72 -26.63
N GLN A 453 -14.87 -41.09 -26.78
CA GLN A 453 -16.18 -41.72 -26.75
C GLN A 453 -17.03 -41.22 -27.92
N GLN A 454 -17.27 -42.10 -28.89
CA GLN A 454 -17.89 -41.77 -30.18
C GLN A 454 -17.13 -40.63 -30.90
N ALA A 455 -17.78 -39.53 -31.21
CA ALA A 455 -17.21 -38.36 -31.86
C ALA A 455 -16.63 -37.32 -30.87
N SER A 456 -16.66 -37.59 -29.56
CA SER A 456 -16.25 -36.63 -28.53
C SER A 456 -15.11 -37.17 -27.66
N TRP A 457 -14.36 -36.30 -27.08
CA TRP A 457 -13.37 -36.55 -26.03
C TRP A 457 -13.97 -36.22 -24.66
N ILE A 458 -13.97 -37.18 -23.76
CA ILE A 458 -14.41 -37.01 -22.39
C ILE A 458 -13.19 -36.83 -21.51
N ILE A 459 -13.12 -35.67 -20.87
CA ILE A 459 -12.07 -35.31 -19.92
C ILE A 459 -12.66 -35.44 -18.52
N THR A 460 -11.99 -36.18 -17.65
CA THR A 460 -12.39 -36.33 -16.24
C THR A 460 -11.22 -35.99 -15.33
N GLY A 461 -11.52 -35.69 -14.09
CA GLY A 461 -10.55 -35.43 -13.04
C GLY A 461 -11.23 -35.02 -11.74
N SER A 462 -10.45 -34.73 -10.72
CA SER A 462 -10.94 -34.13 -9.51
C SER A 462 -10.12 -32.92 -9.09
N ILE A 463 -10.77 -31.98 -8.44
CA ILE A 463 -10.13 -30.87 -7.74
C ILE A 463 -10.16 -31.21 -6.26
N VAL A 464 -9.00 -31.23 -5.64
CA VAL A 464 -8.84 -31.49 -4.21
C VAL A 464 -8.29 -30.24 -3.54
N GLN A 465 -8.91 -29.81 -2.45
CA GLN A 465 -8.43 -28.69 -1.64
C GLN A 465 -8.10 -29.12 -0.21
N LYS A 466 -7.18 -28.40 0.42
CA LYS A 466 -6.80 -28.61 1.83
C LYS A 466 -7.92 -28.13 2.78
N GLU A 467 -7.99 -28.75 3.94
CA GLU A 467 -8.83 -28.30 5.05
C GLU A 467 -8.34 -26.96 5.65
N PRO A 468 -9.25 -26.09 6.05
CA PRO A 468 -10.69 -26.12 5.86
C PRO A 468 -11.09 -25.68 4.44
N PRO A 469 -12.08 -26.35 3.80
CA PRO A 469 -12.42 -26.09 2.41
C PRO A 469 -13.10 -24.74 2.22
N TYR A 470 -13.06 -24.25 0.97
CA TYR A 470 -13.75 -23.07 0.47
C TYR A 470 -14.77 -23.48 -0.58
N ASP A 471 -15.88 -22.77 -0.64
CA ASP A 471 -16.84 -22.89 -1.73
C ASP A 471 -16.35 -22.05 -2.92
N LEU A 472 -16.01 -22.74 -4.01
CA LEU A 472 -15.37 -22.14 -5.17
C LEU A 472 -16.12 -22.53 -6.46
N ASP A 473 -16.16 -21.60 -7.43
CA ASP A 473 -16.52 -21.89 -8.81
C ASP A 473 -15.25 -21.70 -9.66
N LEU A 474 -14.43 -22.78 -9.76
CA LEU A 474 -13.10 -22.72 -10.35
C LEU A 474 -13.16 -22.70 -11.88
N PRO A 475 -12.58 -21.69 -12.54
CA PRO A 475 -12.43 -21.70 -13.98
C PRO A 475 -11.42 -22.78 -14.40
N ILE A 476 -11.76 -23.53 -15.44
CA ILE A 476 -10.85 -24.45 -16.10
C ILE A 476 -10.78 -24.14 -17.59
N ARG A 477 -9.61 -24.32 -18.17
CA ARG A 477 -9.35 -24.15 -19.59
C ARG A 477 -8.79 -25.41 -20.19
N MET A 478 -9.38 -25.85 -21.28
CA MET A 478 -8.90 -26.91 -22.12
C MET A 478 -8.44 -26.33 -23.45
N SER A 479 -7.18 -26.57 -23.81
CA SER A 479 -6.58 -26.13 -25.07
C SER A 479 -6.45 -27.29 -26.02
N ALA A 480 -6.73 -27.05 -27.30
CA ALA A 480 -6.57 -27.99 -28.40
C ALA A 480 -6.00 -27.23 -29.61
N ALA A 481 -5.54 -27.92 -30.64
CA ALA A 481 -5.00 -27.33 -31.86
C ALA A 481 -6.01 -26.38 -32.56
N SER A 482 -7.32 -26.65 -32.43
CA SER A 482 -8.40 -25.85 -33.02
C SER A 482 -8.90 -24.69 -32.16
N GLY A 483 -8.33 -24.46 -30.97
CA GLY A 483 -8.73 -23.41 -30.07
C GLY A 483 -8.80 -23.81 -28.59
N ARG A 484 -9.52 -23.01 -27.81
CA ARG A 484 -9.67 -23.23 -26.37
C ARG A 484 -11.14 -23.34 -25.97
N ARG A 485 -11.42 -24.06 -24.91
CA ARG A 485 -12.72 -24.11 -24.26
C ARG A 485 -12.55 -23.86 -22.76
N ASP A 486 -13.27 -22.89 -22.26
CA ASP A 486 -13.34 -22.54 -20.85
C ASP A 486 -14.63 -23.12 -20.24
N SER A 487 -14.58 -23.50 -18.95
CA SER A 487 -15.69 -24.01 -18.16
C SER A 487 -15.50 -23.64 -16.69
N LYS A 488 -16.51 -23.79 -15.84
CA LYS A 488 -16.41 -23.63 -14.39
C LYS A 488 -16.75 -24.93 -13.69
N ILE A 489 -16.00 -25.28 -12.64
CA ILE A 489 -16.23 -26.43 -11.80
C ILE A 489 -16.64 -25.94 -10.41
N PRO A 490 -17.87 -26.26 -9.96
CA PRO A 490 -18.26 -25.98 -8.58
C PRO A 490 -17.53 -26.94 -7.64
N VAL A 491 -16.75 -26.40 -6.72
CA VAL A 491 -16.06 -27.17 -5.68
C VAL A 491 -16.67 -26.81 -4.35
N ARG A 492 -17.32 -27.78 -3.71
CA ARG A 492 -17.96 -27.66 -2.41
C ARG A 492 -17.41 -28.78 -1.53
N GLY A 493 -16.72 -28.42 -0.46
CA GLY A 493 -15.98 -29.37 0.36
C GLY A 493 -14.55 -29.66 -0.16
N THR A 494 -13.94 -30.74 0.32
CA THR A 494 -12.50 -31.04 0.10
C THR A 494 -12.17 -31.61 -1.27
N GLU A 495 -13.16 -32.20 -1.96
CA GLU A 495 -12.98 -32.78 -3.29
C GLU A 495 -14.23 -32.58 -4.16
N ALA A 496 -14.01 -32.29 -5.43
CA ALA A 496 -15.06 -32.27 -6.45
C ALA A 496 -14.57 -32.96 -7.73
N THR A 497 -15.30 -33.94 -8.20
CA THR A 497 -15.06 -34.58 -9.48
C THR A 497 -15.70 -33.79 -10.62
N PHE A 498 -15.09 -33.80 -11.79
CA PHE A 498 -15.64 -33.17 -12.98
C PHE A 498 -15.56 -34.05 -14.22
N GLN A 499 -16.47 -33.80 -15.16
CA GLN A 499 -16.47 -34.38 -16.48
C GLN A 499 -16.83 -33.30 -17.51
N VAL A 500 -16.00 -33.17 -18.53
CA VAL A 500 -16.23 -32.22 -19.64
C VAL A 500 -16.09 -32.94 -20.96
N SER A 501 -16.99 -32.66 -21.91
CA SER A 501 -16.96 -33.23 -23.26
C SER A 501 -16.47 -32.20 -24.28
N LEU A 502 -15.54 -32.61 -25.15
CA LEU A 502 -14.99 -31.81 -26.23
C LEU A 502 -15.10 -32.56 -27.56
N GLN A 503 -15.28 -31.80 -28.66
CA GLN A 503 -15.30 -32.39 -30.02
C GLN A 503 -13.89 -32.67 -30.55
N VAL A 504 -12.88 -31.95 -30.01
CA VAL A 504 -11.49 -32.04 -30.44
C VAL A 504 -10.65 -32.55 -29.27
N ARG A 505 -9.60 -33.34 -29.57
CA ARG A 505 -8.66 -33.83 -28.56
C ARG A 505 -7.95 -32.66 -27.91
N PRO A 506 -8.06 -32.47 -26.60
CA PRO A 506 -7.28 -31.44 -25.92
C PRO A 506 -5.82 -31.90 -25.74
N SER A 507 -4.90 -30.94 -25.82
CA SER A 507 -3.50 -31.11 -25.48
C SER A 507 -3.18 -30.71 -24.04
N ARG A 508 -3.97 -29.80 -23.48
CA ARG A 508 -3.69 -29.25 -22.15
C ARG A 508 -4.98 -28.91 -21.39
N LEU A 509 -4.95 -29.12 -20.06
CA LEU A 509 -5.95 -28.70 -19.10
C LEU A 509 -5.28 -27.80 -18.05
N VAL A 510 -5.86 -26.65 -17.75
CA VAL A 510 -5.39 -25.71 -16.74
C VAL A 510 -6.54 -25.31 -15.83
N VAL A 511 -6.32 -25.36 -14.52
CA VAL A 511 -7.25 -24.84 -13.50
C VAL A 511 -6.81 -23.44 -13.12
N ASP A 512 -7.74 -22.48 -13.03
CA ASP A 512 -7.53 -21.07 -12.74
C ASP A 512 -6.47 -20.43 -13.66
N PRO A 513 -6.65 -20.49 -15.00
CA PRO A 513 -5.63 -20.06 -15.96
C PRO A 513 -5.32 -18.56 -15.89
N GLU A 514 -6.29 -17.74 -15.46
CA GLU A 514 -6.16 -16.29 -15.38
C GLU A 514 -5.78 -15.79 -13.98
N CYS A 515 -5.55 -16.72 -13.01
CA CYS A 515 -5.31 -16.37 -11.60
C CYS A 515 -6.43 -15.51 -11.01
N ASP A 516 -7.68 -15.88 -11.30
CA ASP A 516 -8.86 -15.15 -10.87
C ASP A 516 -9.27 -15.46 -9.43
N VAL A 517 -8.77 -16.57 -8.87
CA VAL A 517 -9.14 -17.03 -7.54
C VAL A 517 -8.03 -16.75 -6.53
N MET A 518 -8.37 -16.08 -5.42
CA MET A 518 -7.45 -15.93 -4.30
C MET A 518 -7.09 -17.30 -3.73
N ARG A 519 -5.80 -17.66 -3.72
CA ARG A 519 -5.32 -18.97 -3.26
C ARG A 519 -3.88 -18.94 -2.78
N ILE A 520 -3.51 -19.96 -2.01
CA ILE A 520 -2.13 -20.25 -1.66
C ILE A 520 -1.51 -21.06 -2.81
N LEU A 521 -0.40 -20.57 -3.33
CA LEU A 521 0.38 -21.24 -4.38
C LEU A 521 1.18 -22.42 -3.80
N TYR A 522 1.46 -23.39 -4.64
CA TYR A 522 2.44 -24.42 -4.29
C TYR A 522 3.87 -23.89 -4.48
N PRO A 523 4.86 -24.40 -3.74
CA PRO A 523 6.25 -24.00 -3.93
C PRO A 523 6.71 -24.07 -5.39
N SER A 524 6.32 -25.09 -6.15
CA SER A 524 6.64 -25.25 -7.57
C SER A 524 6.08 -24.13 -8.47
N GLU A 525 5.05 -23.40 -8.04
CA GLU A 525 4.45 -22.29 -8.79
C GLU A 525 5.14 -20.94 -8.52
N ILE A 526 6.05 -20.87 -7.54
CA ILE A 526 6.68 -19.62 -7.11
C ILE A 526 8.17 -19.64 -7.47
N PRO A 527 8.66 -18.74 -8.33
CA PRO A 527 10.09 -18.59 -8.47
C PRO A 527 10.68 -18.09 -7.15
N PRO A 528 11.75 -18.71 -6.61
CA PRO A 528 12.41 -18.19 -5.43
C PRO A 528 12.84 -16.74 -5.67
N SER A 529 12.56 -15.86 -4.74
CA SER A 529 12.72 -14.41 -4.90
C SER A 529 13.16 -13.74 -3.60
N VAL A 530 13.49 -12.46 -3.66
CA VAL A 530 13.81 -11.67 -2.45
C VAL A 530 12.66 -11.78 -1.42
N ASN A 531 11.39 -11.77 -1.85
CA ASN A 531 10.24 -11.93 -0.95
C ASN A 531 10.21 -13.31 -0.28
N SER A 532 10.71 -14.37 -0.93
CA SER A 532 10.82 -15.69 -0.29
C SER A 532 11.74 -15.65 0.95
N LEU A 533 12.81 -14.86 0.87
CA LEU A 533 13.70 -14.67 2.01
C LEU A 533 13.09 -13.71 3.06
N LYS A 534 12.41 -12.64 2.65
CA LYS A 534 11.71 -11.71 3.57
C LYS A 534 10.60 -12.40 4.36
N GLY A 535 9.89 -13.35 3.75
CA GLY A 535 8.83 -14.14 4.38
C GLY A 535 9.32 -15.28 5.26
N SER A 536 10.64 -15.51 5.30
CA SER A 536 11.22 -16.61 6.08
C SER A 536 10.98 -16.46 7.58
N SER A 537 10.62 -17.55 8.23
CA SER A 537 10.45 -17.62 9.69
C SER A 537 11.77 -17.69 10.45
N SER A 538 12.84 -18.19 9.81
CA SER A 538 14.18 -18.30 10.40
C SER A 538 15.23 -18.34 9.30
N VAL A 539 16.26 -17.50 9.40
CA VAL A 539 17.35 -17.40 8.41
C VAL A 539 18.69 -17.59 9.09
N LEU A 540 19.54 -18.43 8.51
CA LEU A 540 20.96 -18.48 8.83
C LEU A 540 21.74 -17.62 7.84
N VAL A 541 22.41 -16.60 8.34
CA VAL A 541 23.31 -15.76 7.55
C VAL A 541 24.72 -16.33 7.68
N VAL A 542 25.24 -16.87 6.58
CA VAL A 542 26.48 -17.64 6.55
C VAL A 542 27.56 -16.86 5.82
N LEU A 543 28.71 -16.69 6.44
CA LEU A 543 29.84 -15.96 5.89
C LEU A 543 31.07 -16.88 5.74
N PRO A 544 31.86 -16.71 4.68
CA PRO A 544 33.14 -17.38 4.55
C PRO A 544 34.05 -17.08 5.75
N LYS A 545 34.73 -18.07 6.26
CA LYS A 545 35.54 -17.95 7.50
C LYS A 545 36.61 -16.88 7.40
N ALA A 546 37.36 -16.83 6.29
CA ALA A 546 38.44 -15.86 6.09
C ALA A 546 37.94 -14.40 6.00
N SER A 547 36.68 -14.17 5.61
CA SER A 547 36.09 -12.82 5.49
C SER A 547 35.04 -12.51 6.56
N PHE A 548 34.87 -13.37 7.56
CA PHE A 548 33.81 -13.27 8.58
C PHE A 548 33.77 -11.88 9.23
N SER A 549 34.86 -11.43 9.82
CA SER A 549 34.93 -10.13 10.51
C SER A 549 34.67 -8.94 9.59
N LYS A 550 35.14 -9.02 8.32
CA LYS A 550 34.95 -7.94 7.35
C LYS A 550 33.51 -7.81 6.85
N ARG A 551 32.81 -8.95 6.69
CA ARG A 551 31.47 -8.99 6.10
C ARG A 551 30.33 -9.02 7.10
N LYS A 552 30.62 -9.17 8.40
CA LYS A 552 29.62 -9.22 9.46
C LYS A 552 28.73 -7.98 9.49
N GLN A 553 29.30 -6.80 9.25
CA GLN A 553 28.55 -5.55 9.24
C GLN A 553 27.58 -5.50 8.05
N VAL A 554 28.06 -5.77 6.82
CA VAL A 554 27.22 -5.83 5.60
C VAL A 554 26.11 -6.86 5.74
N ALA A 555 26.42 -8.04 6.30
CA ALA A 555 25.44 -9.09 6.59
C ALA A 555 24.34 -8.62 7.53
N GLY A 556 24.70 -7.88 8.59
CA GLY A 556 23.76 -7.27 9.52
C GLY A 556 22.87 -6.21 8.84
N PHE A 557 23.46 -5.36 8.00
CA PHE A 557 22.71 -4.38 7.22
C PHE A 557 21.73 -5.04 6.25
N LEU A 558 22.16 -6.08 5.53
CA LEU A 558 21.31 -6.81 4.60
C LEU A 558 20.15 -7.49 5.32
N ALA A 559 20.42 -8.16 6.44
CA ALA A 559 19.38 -8.79 7.27
C ALA A 559 18.35 -7.76 7.79
N GLY A 560 18.82 -6.61 8.25
CA GLY A 560 17.96 -5.50 8.69
C GLY A 560 17.15 -4.91 7.55
N SER A 561 17.75 -4.64 6.39
CA SER A 561 17.06 -4.10 5.21
C SER A 561 16.00 -5.06 4.66
N LEU A 562 16.21 -6.36 4.77
CA LEU A 562 15.24 -7.39 4.41
C LEU A 562 14.16 -7.60 5.48
N SER A 563 14.25 -6.91 6.62
CA SER A 563 13.32 -7.05 7.76
C SER A 563 13.18 -8.50 8.23
N LEU A 564 14.31 -9.25 8.29
CA LEU A 564 14.29 -10.65 8.72
C LEU A 564 13.88 -10.76 10.19
N LYS A 565 12.78 -11.45 10.48
CA LYS A 565 12.20 -11.56 11.83
C LYS A 565 13.09 -12.29 12.82
N LYS A 566 13.77 -13.36 12.35
CA LYS A 566 14.67 -14.17 13.18
C LYS A 566 15.86 -14.61 12.35
N PHE A 567 17.06 -14.17 12.72
CA PHE A 567 18.29 -14.60 12.06
C PHE A 567 19.47 -14.76 13.02
N ARG A 568 20.43 -15.55 12.59
CA ARG A 568 21.75 -15.71 13.24
C ARG A 568 22.84 -15.58 12.18
N ILE A 569 23.93 -14.92 12.54
CA ILE A 569 25.13 -14.80 11.68
C ILE A 569 26.16 -15.79 12.18
N ILE A 570 26.56 -16.72 11.32
CA ILE A 570 27.53 -17.77 11.63
C ILE A 570 28.64 -17.86 10.56
N PRO A 571 29.84 -18.31 10.91
CA PRO A 571 30.86 -18.67 9.91
C PRO A 571 30.50 -20.00 9.22
N GLU A 572 31.00 -20.20 8.00
CA GLU A 572 30.61 -21.37 7.17
C GLU A 572 30.99 -22.74 7.79
N ASP A 573 32.04 -22.80 8.61
CA ASP A 573 32.46 -24.03 9.28
C ASP A 573 31.54 -24.45 10.44
N GLU A 574 30.64 -23.58 10.88
CA GLU A 574 29.60 -23.91 11.84
C GLU A 574 28.30 -24.41 11.20
N LEU A 575 28.14 -24.25 9.87
CA LEU A 575 26.94 -24.68 9.15
C LEU A 575 26.86 -26.20 9.05
N LYS A 576 25.80 -26.80 9.59
CA LYS A 576 25.54 -28.24 9.56
C LYS A 576 24.48 -28.59 8.52
N ALA A 577 24.52 -29.81 8.00
CA ALA A 577 23.52 -30.29 7.06
C ALA A 577 22.07 -30.24 7.57
N GLY A 578 21.86 -30.39 8.89
CA GLY A 578 20.56 -30.23 9.54
C GLY A 578 20.05 -28.79 9.50
N ASP A 579 20.93 -27.82 9.64
CA ASP A 579 20.57 -26.40 9.65
C ASP A 579 19.92 -25.96 8.34
N VAL A 580 20.38 -26.47 7.19
CA VAL A 580 19.83 -26.15 5.85
C VAL A 580 18.45 -26.79 5.61
N LYS A 581 18.09 -27.82 6.38
CA LYS A 581 16.75 -28.41 6.35
C LYS A 581 15.74 -27.61 7.17
N GLU A 582 16.18 -27.00 8.24
CA GLU A 582 15.31 -26.30 9.19
C GLU A 582 15.20 -24.80 8.92
N ASN A 583 16.21 -24.19 8.29
CA ASN A 583 16.28 -22.76 8.05
C ASN A 583 16.46 -22.43 6.59
N ASP A 584 16.01 -21.25 6.19
CA ASP A 584 16.47 -20.63 4.96
C ASP A 584 17.89 -20.07 5.17
N VAL A 585 18.68 -19.99 4.11
CA VAL A 585 20.10 -19.61 4.21
C VAL A 585 20.39 -18.37 3.39
N LEU A 586 21.08 -17.41 3.96
CA LEU A 586 21.64 -16.24 3.27
C LEU A 586 23.17 -16.33 3.29
N LEU A 587 23.76 -16.67 2.14
CA LEU A 587 25.22 -16.65 1.97
C LEU A 587 25.68 -15.22 1.66
N VAL A 588 26.64 -14.69 2.40
CA VAL A 588 27.28 -13.39 2.10
C VAL A 588 28.71 -13.65 1.62
N GLY A 589 28.80 -13.96 0.32
CA GLY A 589 29.96 -14.47 -0.36
C GLY A 589 29.85 -15.97 -0.67
N LEU A 590 30.55 -16.41 -1.70
CA LEU A 590 30.62 -17.84 -2.04
C LEU A 590 31.39 -18.60 -0.94
N PRO A 591 30.95 -19.82 -0.58
CA PRO A 591 31.65 -20.68 0.37
C PRO A 591 33.12 -20.88 -0.03
N GLU A 592 34.00 -21.04 0.95
CA GLU A 592 35.41 -21.37 0.72
C GLU A 592 35.58 -22.84 0.39
N ASN A 593 34.76 -23.69 0.99
CA ASN A 593 34.77 -25.10 0.81
C ASN A 593 33.40 -25.61 0.32
N GLY A 594 33.44 -26.49 -0.66
CA GLY A 594 32.22 -27.12 -1.20
C GLY A 594 31.43 -26.24 -2.18
N SER A 595 30.32 -26.78 -2.64
CA SER A 595 29.35 -26.06 -3.50
C SER A 595 28.23 -25.46 -2.64
N PRO A 596 27.67 -24.29 -3.03
CA PRO A 596 26.52 -23.75 -2.34
C PRO A 596 25.33 -24.71 -2.41
N PRO A 597 24.47 -24.78 -1.39
CA PRO A 597 23.38 -25.76 -1.28
C PRO A 597 22.17 -25.44 -2.17
N PHE A 598 22.43 -25.11 -3.43
CA PHE A 598 21.42 -24.92 -4.47
C PHE A 598 21.92 -25.38 -5.84
N LYS A 599 21.00 -25.71 -6.73
CA LYS A 599 21.31 -26.02 -8.13
C LYS A 599 21.50 -24.72 -8.91
N MET A 600 22.61 -24.63 -9.65
CA MET A 600 22.89 -23.46 -10.49
C MET A 600 21.89 -23.37 -11.63
N PRO A 601 21.15 -22.27 -11.80
CA PRO A 601 20.28 -22.07 -12.94
C PRO A 601 21.08 -21.96 -14.24
N GLU A 602 20.42 -22.32 -15.35
CA GLU A 602 20.97 -22.11 -16.68
C GLU A 602 21.29 -20.63 -16.92
N GLY A 603 22.40 -20.35 -17.57
CA GLY A 603 22.85 -18.96 -17.83
C GLY A 603 23.51 -18.26 -16.65
N LEU A 604 23.64 -18.92 -15.48
CA LEU A 604 24.36 -18.37 -14.32
C LEU A 604 25.66 -19.12 -14.09
N THR A 605 26.75 -18.37 -13.96
CA THR A 605 28.06 -18.90 -13.49
C THR A 605 28.58 -17.98 -12.40
N LEU A 606 28.98 -18.56 -11.27
CA LEU A 606 29.48 -17.83 -10.11
C LEU A 606 30.91 -18.24 -9.78
N GLN A 607 31.81 -17.27 -9.66
CA GLN A 607 33.19 -17.42 -9.19
C GLN A 607 33.50 -16.29 -8.19
N ARG A 608 34.55 -16.44 -7.39
CA ARG A 608 34.87 -15.48 -6.33
C ARG A 608 35.11 -14.05 -6.82
N HIS A 609 35.69 -13.88 -8.00
CA HIS A 609 36.11 -12.59 -8.53
C HIS A 609 35.36 -12.19 -9.81
N ARG A 610 34.43 -13.00 -10.27
CA ARG A 610 33.56 -12.69 -11.40
C ARG A 610 32.31 -13.54 -11.37
N PHE A 611 31.29 -13.10 -12.06
CA PHE A 611 30.09 -13.90 -12.32
C PHE A 611 29.56 -13.59 -13.72
N LYS A 612 28.79 -14.53 -14.28
CA LYS A 612 28.14 -14.38 -15.58
C LYS A 612 26.64 -14.59 -15.41
N VAL A 613 25.84 -13.70 -15.99
CA VAL A 613 24.38 -13.78 -16.00
C VAL A 613 23.90 -13.56 -17.43
N ASN A 614 23.17 -14.54 -18.01
CA ASN A 614 22.63 -14.47 -19.36
C ASN A 614 23.68 -13.99 -20.39
N GLU A 615 24.78 -14.70 -20.50
CA GLU A 615 25.89 -14.43 -21.41
C GLU A 615 26.72 -13.17 -21.14
N ARG A 616 26.33 -12.31 -20.20
CA ARG A 616 27.08 -11.11 -19.83
C ARG A 616 27.99 -11.39 -18.64
N ASP A 617 29.27 -11.05 -18.80
CA ASP A 617 30.30 -11.15 -17.76
C ASP A 617 30.34 -9.91 -16.87
N TYR A 618 30.58 -10.14 -15.57
CA TYR A 618 30.73 -9.10 -14.53
C TYR A 618 31.98 -9.44 -13.71
N ASP A 619 32.99 -8.61 -13.81
CA ASP A 619 34.32 -8.83 -13.22
C ASP A 619 34.91 -7.57 -12.56
N ARG A 620 34.17 -6.44 -12.59
CA ARG A 620 34.63 -5.20 -11.98
C ARG A 620 34.45 -5.23 -10.46
N PRO A 621 35.39 -4.65 -9.69
CA PRO A 621 35.21 -4.53 -8.23
C PRO A 621 33.90 -3.85 -7.78
N SER A 622 33.29 -3.02 -8.65
CA SER A 622 32.00 -2.38 -8.39
C SER A 622 30.78 -3.24 -8.69
N ASP A 623 30.98 -4.46 -9.23
CA ASP A 623 29.88 -5.37 -9.56
C ASP A 623 29.46 -6.17 -8.33
N SER A 624 28.16 -6.40 -8.20
CA SER A 624 27.58 -7.22 -7.13
C SER A 624 26.42 -8.05 -7.67
N PHE A 625 26.34 -9.29 -7.25
CA PHE A 625 25.25 -10.21 -7.55
C PHE A 625 24.44 -10.50 -6.27
N PHE A 626 23.14 -10.53 -6.41
CA PHE A 626 22.23 -11.12 -5.43
C PHE A 626 21.31 -12.12 -6.14
N GLY A 627 21.16 -13.31 -5.59
CA GLY A 627 20.26 -14.33 -6.15
C GLY A 627 19.62 -15.15 -5.07
N VAL A 628 18.37 -15.58 -5.29
CA VAL A 628 17.61 -16.49 -4.42
C VAL A 628 17.30 -17.75 -5.23
N PHE A 629 17.52 -18.90 -4.62
CA PHE A 629 17.45 -20.23 -5.26
C PHE A 629 16.66 -21.19 -4.38
N ARG A 630 16.12 -22.27 -4.97
CA ARG A 630 15.62 -23.40 -4.21
C ARG A 630 16.79 -24.13 -3.55
N SER A 631 16.60 -24.50 -2.29
CA SER A 631 17.56 -25.38 -1.62
C SER A 631 17.60 -26.76 -2.31
N SER A 632 18.81 -27.26 -2.56
CA SER A 632 19.00 -28.63 -3.07
C SER A 632 18.78 -29.70 -2.00
N VAL A 633 18.63 -29.29 -0.73
CA VAL A 633 18.45 -30.19 0.42
C VAL A 633 16.99 -30.33 0.83
N HIS A 634 16.20 -29.24 0.68
CA HIS A 634 14.79 -29.22 1.04
C HIS A 634 14.02 -28.22 0.15
N GLU A 635 13.12 -28.72 -0.71
CA GLU A 635 12.44 -27.92 -1.75
C GLU A 635 11.54 -26.79 -1.24
N GLU A 636 11.09 -26.84 0.01
CA GLU A 636 10.34 -25.73 0.63
C GLU A 636 11.25 -24.62 1.15
N ARG A 637 12.59 -24.81 1.17
CA ARG A 637 13.57 -23.85 1.65
C ARG A 637 14.22 -23.09 0.51
N VAL A 638 14.68 -21.89 0.84
CA VAL A 638 15.45 -21.06 -0.10
C VAL A 638 16.87 -20.81 0.40
N VAL A 639 17.76 -20.66 -0.57
CA VAL A 639 19.14 -20.22 -0.34
C VAL A 639 19.35 -18.93 -1.12
N ALA A 640 19.66 -17.86 -0.45
CA ALA A 640 20.05 -16.60 -1.07
C ALA A 640 21.58 -16.45 -1.07
N LEU A 641 22.11 -15.81 -2.08
CA LEU A 641 23.53 -15.45 -2.17
C LEU A 641 23.67 -13.97 -2.46
N PHE A 642 24.40 -13.26 -1.61
CA PHE A 642 24.90 -11.92 -1.89
C PHE A 642 26.40 -12.00 -2.16
N GLN A 643 26.81 -11.73 -3.39
CA GLN A 643 28.20 -11.79 -3.85
C GLN A 643 28.66 -10.41 -4.37
N PRO A 644 29.12 -9.51 -3.49
CA PRO A 644 29.82 -8.30 -3.91
C PRO A 644 31.26 -8.68 -4.30
N LEU A 645 31.76 -8.15 -5.42
CA LEU A 645 33.14 -8.39 -5.84
C LEU A 645 34.14 -7.52 -5.07
N SER A 646 33.67 -6.45 -4.40
CA SER A 646 34.42 -5.68 -3.41
C SER A 646 33.49 -5.12 -2.35
N GLU A 647 34.06 -4.62 -1.26
CA GLU A 647 33.27 -4.02 -0.16
C GLU A 647 32.81 -2.58 -0.46
N LYS A 648 33.35 -1.94 -1.50
CA LYS A 648 33.17 -0.50 -1.75
C LYS A 648 31.72 -0.04 -1.89
N HIS A 649 30.84 -0.85 -2.49
CA HIS A 649 29.41 -0.54 -2.68
C HIS A 649 28.49 -1.55 -2.01
N ALA A 650 29.04 -2.46 -1.21
CA ALA A 650 28.27 -3.58 -0.64
C ALA A 650 27.13 -3.09 0.26
N ASP A 651 27.37 -2.11 1.12
CA ASP A 651 26.36 -1.54 2.03
C ASP A 651 25.23 -0.84 1.26
N GLU A 652 25.58 -0.09 0.19
CA GLU A 652 24.61 0.60 -0.65
C GLU A 652 23.69 -0.39 -1.38
N VAL A 653 24.30 -1.44 -1.95
CA VAL A 653 23.56 -2.51 -2.63
C VAL A 653 22.66 -3.28 -1.64
N ALA A 654 23.19 -3.62 -0.47
CA ALA A 654 22.44 -4.32 0.57
C ALA A 654 21.13 -3.58 0.96
N ARG A 655 21.16 -2.25 1.03
CA ARG A 655 19.97 -1.43 1.29
C ARG A 655 18.95 -1.45 0.16
N LYS A 656 19.41 -1.59 -1.10
CA LYS A 656 18.54 -1.53 -2.29
C LYS A 656 17.84 -2.86 -2.59
N ILE A 657 18.41 -4.00 -2.18
CA ILE A 657 17.88 -5.34 -2.48
C ILE A 657 16.42 -5.50 -2.05
N THR A 658 16.04 -4.95 -0.90
CA THR A 658 14.67 -5.04 -0.37
C THR A 658 13.60 -4.49 -1.30
N HIS A 659 13.96 -3.54 -2.19
CA HIS A 659 13.01 -2.93 -3.15
C HIS A 659 12.71 -3.83 -4.36
N TYR A 660 13.40 -4.94 -4.50
CA TYR A 660 13.28 -5.88 -5.63
C TYR A 660 12.61 -7.20 -5.23
N GLY A 661 11.60 -7.14 -4.37
CA GLY A 661 10.95 -8.29 -3.72
C GLY A 661 10.55 -9.43 -4.65
N SER A 662 10.03 -9.14 -5.85
CA SER A 662 9.53 -10.13 -6.82
C SER A 662 10.61 -10.78 -7.69
N TYR A 663 11.87 -10.34 -7.61
CA TYR A 663 12.93 -10.85 -8.48
C TYR A 663 13.72 -11.97 -7.81
N SER A 664 14.15 -12.95 -8.63
CA SER A 664 15.01 -14.05 -8.21
C SER A 664 16.48 -13.68 -8.23
N TYR A 665 16.89 -12.80 -9.15
CA TYR A 665 18.27 -12.31 -9.20
C TYR A 665 18.35 -10.82 -9.52
N LEU A 666 19.41 -10.21 -9.04
CA LEU A 666 19.75 -8.80 -9.20
C LEU A 666 21.24 -8.68 -9.50
N VAL A 667 21.58 -7.80 -10.42
CA VAL A 667 22.97 -7.42 -10.69
C VAL A 667 23.10 -5.94 -10.50
N PHE A 668 24.13 -5.50 -9.78
CA PHE A 668 24.42 -4.11 -9.54
C PHE A 668 25.84 -3.77 -10.03
N ARG A 669 26.00 -2.55 -10.53
CA ARG A 669 27.27 -1.93 -10.86
C ARG A 669 27.31 -0.52 -10.27
N GLU A 670 28.33 -0.20 -9.50
CA GLU A 670 28.44 1.10 -8.82
C GLU A 670 27.17 1.47 -8.02
N GLY A 671 26.59 0.48 -7.34
CA GLY A 671 25.35 0.65 -6.57
C GLY A 671 24.08 0.81 -7.41
N ARG A 672 24.12 0.82 -8.75
CA ARG A 672 22.97 0.92 -9.65
C ARG A 672 22.56 -0.46 -10.16
N ASN A 673 21.26 -0.70 -10.25
CA ASN A 673 20.75 -1.98 -10.80
C ASN A 673 20.98 -2.04 -12.33
N GLU A 674 21.77 -2.99 -12.79
CA GLU A 674 22.10 -3.27 -14.19
C GLU A 674 21.20 -4.35 -14.82
N ALA A 675 20.84 -5.36 -14.02
CA ALA A 675 19.99 -6.43 -14.47
C ALA A 675 19.19 -7.02 -13.31
N LYS A 676 18.01 -7.52 -13.64
CA LYS A 676 17.12 -8.22 -12.71
C LYS A 676 16.24 -9.18 -13.47
N GLY A 677 15.84 -10.29 -12.84
CA GLY A 677 14.95 -11.28 -13.46
C GLY A 677 14.44 -12.31 -12.46
N THR A 678 13.60 -13.22 -12.96
CA THR A 678 13.05 -14.35 -12.21
C THR A 678 13.47 -15.65 -12.87
N TRP A 679 13.73 -16.69 -12.07
CA TRP A 679 13.91 -18.03 -12.60
C TRP A 679 12.61 -18.55 -13.20
N PRO A 680 12.66 -19.37 -14.27
CA PRO A 680 11.45 -19.93 -14.85
C PRO A 680 10.73 -20.85 -13.86
N VAL A 681 9.39 -20.86 -13.95
CA VAL A 681 8.52 -21.81 -13.27
C VAL A 681 7.96 -22.74 -14.32
N THR A 682 8.22 -24.03 -14.19
CA THR A 682 7.85 -25.06 -15.17
C THR A 682 6.83 -26.06 -14.67
N GLU A 683 6.51 -26.03 -13.38
CA GLU A 683 5.64 -27.01 -12.73
C GLU A 683 4.52 -26.34 -11.94
N SER A 684 3.31 -26.86 -12.05
CA SER A 684 2.17 -26.50 -11.22
C SER A 684 1.23 -27.69 -11.09
N PRO A 685 0.67 -27.97 -9.90
CA PRO A 685 -0.32 -29.02 -9.72
C PRO A 685 -1.70 -28.65 -10.29
N LEU A 686 -1.81 -27.53 -10.99
CA LEU A 686 -3.04 -27.00 -11.57
C LEU A 686 -3.11 -27.20 -13.09
N PHE A 687 -2.12 -27.79 -13.72
CA PHE A 687 -2.22 -28.11 -15.13
C PHE A 687 -1.80 -29.55 -15.42
N HIS A 688 -2.28 -30.05 -16.55
CA HIS A 688 -1.88 -31.33 -17.12
C HIS A 688 -1.76 -31.21 -18.63
N GLU A 689 -0.70 -31.77 -19.16
CA GLU A 689 -0.45 -31.85 -20.60
C GLU A 689 -0.52 -33.33 -21.03
N TRP A 690 -1.24 -33.60 -22.13
CA TRP A 690 -1.28 -34.93 -22.74
C TRP A 690 -0.30 -34.94 -23.90
N GLU A 691 0.51 -35.99 -23.95
CA GLU A 691 1.43 -36.22 -25.06
C GLU A 691 0.69 -36.26 -26.40
N GLU A 692 1.30 -35.69 -27.43
CA GLU A 692 0.80 -35.84 -28.81
C GLU A 692 0.99 -37.30 -29.23
N GLU A 693 -0.07 -37.98 -29.73
CA GLU A 693 0.01 -39.30 -30.31
C GLU A 693 0.61 -39.27 -31.70
#